data_13fc5aada8fdc045c189ef154cd4de61
#
_entry.id   13fc5aada8fdc045c189ef154cd4de61
#
_cell.length_a   1.000
_cell.length_b   1.000
_cell.length_c   1.000
_cell.angle_alpha   90.00
_cell.angle_beta   90.00
_cell.angle_gamma   90.00
#
_symmetry.space_group_name_H-M   'P 1'
#
loop_
_entity.id
_entity.type
_entity.pdbx_description
1 polymer ?
#
loop_
_entity_poly.entity_id
_entity_poly.type
_entity_poly.pdbx_seq_one_letter_code
_entity_poly.pdbx_strand_id
1 'polypeptide(L)'
;MKKNFISLFFGAAMVVLGAFQSQTAMADKKKPAADSTAVTTATSKQPEAHKPSKKEKKQSKYAKFFENKKYDAAKGKFISLYKTDGKVYFELPLKYLGREMLLGATISSVSDPTYLNVGLKNSTPLYLRFEQQDSSIVAKVPNTNYFKYGLNDREKDVLALNYRDPALQSFKIECYTPDSSAVLIDATSLVGRANPLLNVVPSKSGSFNLRATPTSELTFVKQLKAFDNNVSVKVELNYKLSASILNLFYLMKDAPTTVDVTYSLLLLPEHKMTPRIADARVGIFSSPKFDINGNDDHVRSMYLAHRWRLVPKDRTAYLNGKLTEPVQPIVYYLDSTFPEAWKPALREGVLRWNKAFEKAGFKNAVQVRDFPTNDPTFDPDNLAYSCIRYAPNTEENAYGPSWVDPSTGEIINASVIVYNNVENLLYKWRFVQTANVDKAVRGDKLPADLLHQSLSYVVAHEVGHTLGLEHNMAASAAFPTDSLRSRTFTQKYGTTPSIMDYARYNYIAQPGDHGVALAPPTMGVYDQYAIEWNYRYFPQYDGDLDKENQSLEAWTDQKAKQPYLRFMRQQMRQIDPTVVSEDLGNDPIKAAQYGMKNLEAIQRNLAKWVTNDDDSRKKAELNLAIAQQYNRYLKNVMNLVGGVVVNVSKENSGIPRYQVVPKARQRQALLWALNEIKTFARHADRVAERKEFMSVSYYDQLMEFIIKDLFDVRARVIMAEHLDSKSYTLREYFDDVYQNIFASTLAGRVPTHAEQLMEHTFLNQATNVVIDGVEGASPSVPAAIRSYDNDAASTYLSVIERLGYAPADLKAQLLNAPVAVDGEQDAQFGDPAANVYPTFSVKLLDKSDIYYQVAITKLHPIVQRRVATATSPTIKAHYQLLLAKIEKALGLKK
;
A
#
# COMPACT_ATOMS: atom_id res chain seq x y z
N MET A 1 10.57 -47.33 -6.10
CA MET A 1 11.69 -46.45 -5.80
C MET A 1 11.40 -44.98 -6.08
N LYS A 2 10.24 -44.45 -5.63
CA LYS A 2 9.85 -43.03 -5.76
C LYS A 2 8.98 -42.52 -4.59
N LYS A 3 8.98 -43.23 -3.46
CA LYS A 3 8.18 -42.82 -2.25
C LYS A 3 9.01 -42.41 -1.04
N ASN A 4 10.35 -42.40 -1.10
CA ASN A 4 11.20 -42.08 0.08
C ASN A 4 11.98 -40.79 -0.03
N PHE A 5 11.58 -39.87 -0.92
CA PHE A 5 12.29 -38.58 -1.09
C PHE A 5 11.63 -37.38 -0.44
N ILE A 6 10.41 -37.51 0.06
CA ILE A 6 9.66 -36.38 0.67
C ILE A 6 9.79 -36.33 2.20
N SER A 7 10.18 -37.40 2.86
CA SER A 7 10.36 -37.44 4.33
C SER A 7 11.72 -36.96 4.84
N LEU A 8 12.68 -36.66 3.96
CA LEU A 8 14.04 -36.27 4.41
C LEU A 8 14.29 -34.76 4.40
N PHE A 9 13.35 -33.96 3.92
CA PHE A 9 13.54 -32.51 3.82
C PHE A 9 12.93 -31.69 4.96
N PHE A 10 12.17 -32.29 5.87
CA PHE A 10 11.61 -31.60 7.04
C PHE A 10 12.46 -31.72 8.32
N GLY A 11 13.56 -32.48 8.27
CA GLY A 11 14.43 -32.69 9.42
C GLY A 11 15.69 -31.82 9.51
N ALA A 12 15.98 -31.02 8.50
CA ALA A 12 17.25 -30.27 8.42
C ALA A 12 17.15 -28.76 8.72
N ALA A 13 15.97 -28.24 9.03
CA ALA A 13 15.76 -26.78 9.27
C ALA A 13 15.74 -26.39 10.74
N MET A 14 16.08 -27.26 11.69
CA MET A 14 16.00 -26.99 13.13
C MET A 14 17.33 -27.10 13.89
N VAL A 15 18.47 -27.03 13.25
CA VAL A 15 19.78 -27.09 13.96
C VAL A 15 20.76 -26.00 13.50
N VAL A 16 20.32 -24.78 13.29
CA VAL A 16 21.24 -23.61 13.20
C VAL A 16 20.61 -22.39 13.88
N LEU A 17 20.32 -22.52 15.17
CA LEU A 17 20.04 -21.36 16.04
C LEU A 17 20.56 -21.67 17.43
N GLY A 18 21.88 -21.65 17.55
CA GLY A 18 22.51 -21.80 18.86
C GLY A 18 24.02 -21.88 18.74
N ALA A 19 24.69 -20.78 18.49
CA ALA A 19 26.07 -20.54 18.89
C ALA A 19 26.61 -19.25 18.25
N PHE A 20 26.42 -18.16 18.91
CA PHE A 20 27.36 -17.03 18.91
C PHE A 20 27.22 -16.30 20.25
N GLN A 21 27.88 -16.86 21.26
CA GLN A 21 28.29 -16.09 22.41
C GLN A 21 29.80 -16.16 22.49
N SER A 22 30.37 -14.98 22.61
CA SER A 22 31.65 -14.63 23.23
C SER A 22 32.91 -15.37 22.79
N GLN A 23 33.81 -14.61 22.19
CA GLN A 23 35.22 -14.67 22.59
C GLN A 23 35.85 -13.29 22.52
N THR A 24 36.01 -12.69 23.68
CA THR A 24 37.02 -11.71 23.99
C THR A 24 38.36 -12.38 23.99
N ALA A 25 39.34 -11.88 23.28
CA ALA A 25 40.74 -12.24 23.46
C ALA A 25 41.57 -10.96 23.59
N MET A 26 42.09 -10.79 24.77
CA MET A 26 43.17 -9.87 25.12
C MET A 26 44.50 -10.27 24.47
N ALA A 27 45.31 -9.30 24.13
CA ALA A 27 46.78 -9.29 24.26
C ALA A 27 47.23 -7.87 23.91
N ASP A 28 47.74 -7.15 24.78
CA ASP A 28 48.87 -7.05 25.68
C ASP A 28 49.96 -6.10 25.15
N LYS A 29 50.08 -5.00 25.88
CA LYS A 29 51.29 -4.27 26.32
C LYS A 29 52.39 -3.86 25.31
N LYS A 30 52.59 -2.56 25.23
CA LYS A 30 53.78 -1.88 25.81
C LYS A 30 53.72 -0.34 25.78
N LYS A 31 53.73 0.27 26.92
CA LYS A 31 54.27 1.60 27.21
C LYS A 31 55.74 1.36 27.68
N PRO A 32 56.62 2.34 27.82
CA PRO A 32 56.46 3.70 28.30
C PRO A 32 57.38 4.74 27.58
N ALA A 33 57.43 5.99 27.85
CA ALA A 33 57.65 6.91 28.91
C ALA A 33 57.70 8.32 28.32
N ALA A 34 57.04 9.29 28.85
CA ALA A 34 57.42 10.39 29.68
C ALA A 34 58.72 11.11 29.25
N ASP A 35 58.70 12.39 28.96
CA ASP A 35 58.76 13.45 29.93
C ASP A 35 58.97 14.85 29.29
N SER A 36 58.41 15.81 29.89
CA SER A 36 58.83 17.11 30.38
C SER A 36 58.77 18.33 29.45
N THR A 37 57.88 19.17 29.85
CA THR A 37 57.91 20.63 29.96
C THR A 37 59.23 21.34 29.67
N ALA A 38 59.17 22.41 28.82
CA ALA A 38 59.87 23.67 29.10
C ALA A 38 59.23 24.85 28.38
N VAL A 39 58.72 25.73 29.18
CA VAL A 39 58.41 27.12 28.83
C VAL A 39 59.71 27.89 28.67
N THR A 40 59.90 28.67 27.61
CA THR A 40 60.79 29.83 27.69
C THR A 40 60.33 30.96 26.76
N THR A 41 60.34 32.06 27.37
CA THR A 41 59.95 33.42 27.04
C THR A 41 60.60 34.09 25.85
N ALA A 42 59.85 35.05 25.34
CA ALA A 42 60.14 36.00 24.26
C ALA A 42 61.40 36.77 24.40
N THR A 43 61.99 37.14 23.27
CA THR A 43 62.70 38.45 23.10
C THR A 43 62.55 38.97 21.68
N SER A 44 62.14 40.20 21.63
CA SER A 44 61.93 41.06 20.48
C SER A 44 63.22 41.43 19.76
N LYS A 45 63.22 41.48 18.41
CA LYS A 45 64.04 42.43 17.62
C LYS A 45 63.29 42.83 16.36
N GLN A 46 63.05 44.12 16.17
CA GLN A 46 62.62 44.85 15.00
C GLN A 46 63.85 45.37 14.20
N PRO A 47 63.65 46.03 13.07
CA PRO A 47 63.49 45.47 11.73
C PRO A 47 64.56 45.88 10.76
N GLU A 48 64.82 45.16 9.71
CA GLU A 48 65.44 45.65 8.50
C GLU A 48 64.56 45.64 7.30
N ALA A 49 64.53 46.77 6.62
CA ALA A 49 63.76 47.02 5.41
C ALA A 49 64.33 46.26 4.19
N HIS A 50 63.50 45.39 3.61
CA HIS A 50 63.76 44.83 2.30
C HIS A 50 62.70 45.27 1.27
N LYS A 51 63.17 45.67 0.12
CA LYS A 51 62.48 46.12 -1.10
C LYS A 51 61.38 45.11 -1.52
N PRO A 52 60.29 45.55 -2.18
CA PRO A 52 59.18 44.67 -2.53
C PRO A 52 59.54 43.69 -3.65
N SER A 53 59.70 42.43 -3.32
CA SER A 53 59.70 41.35 -4.28
C SER A 53 58.23 41.19 -4.76
N LYS A 54 58.00 41.03 -6.08
CA LYS A 54 56.75 40.67 -6.68
C LYS A 54 56.19 39.40 -5.94
N LYS A 55 55.20 39.60 -5.06
CA LYS A 55 54.46 38.49 -4.50
C LYS A 55 53.76 37.75 -5.66
N GLU A 56 54.28 36.62 -6.08
CA GLU A 56 53.45 35.61 -6.79
C GLU A 56 52.19 35.42 -5.96
N LYS A 57 51.05 35.75 -6.54
CA LYS A 57 49.75 35.42 -5.93
C LYS A 57 49.72 33.92 -5.75
N LYS A 58 49.95 33.40 -4.55
CA LYS A 58 49.76 31.98 -4.25
C LYS A 58 48.35 31.58 -4.69
N GLN A 59 48.28 30.74 -5.71
CA GLN A 59 47.05 30.22 -6.24
C GLN A 59 46.22 29.60 -5.09
N SER A 60 44.92 29.94 -5.00
CA SER A 60 44.07 29.44 -3.93
C SER A 60 44.00 27.90 -3.96
N LYS A 61 43.77 27.23 -2.84
CA LYS A 61 43.56 25.78 -2.78
C LYS A 61 42.41 25.34 -3.69
N TYR A 62 41.38 26.17 -3.81
CA TYR A 62 40.27 25.99 -4.71
C TYR A 62 40.68 25.95 -6.19
N ALA A 63 41.47 26.95 -6.63
CA ALA A 63 41.98 26.97 -8.00
C ALA A 63 42.89 25.77 -8.30
N LYS A 64 43.74 25.37 -7.32
CA LYS A 64 44.57 24.16 -7.44
C LYS A 64 43.77 22.87 -7.52
N PHE A 65 42.61 22.78 -6.87
CA PHE A 65 41.77 21.60 -6.93
C PHE A 65 41.27 21.32 -8.35
N PHE A 66 40.94 22.36 -9.11
CA PHE A 66 40.43 22.24 -10.48
C PHE A 66 41.55 22.36 -11.55
N GLU A 67 42.78 22.65 -11.14
CA GLU A 67 43.90 22.78 -12.05
C GLU A 67 44.17 21.45 -12.78
N ASN A 68 44.22 21.50 -14.10
CA ASN A 68 44.43 20.36 -14.98
C ASN A 68 43.34 19.26 -14.92
N LYS A 69 42.19 19.56 -14.33
CA LYS A 69 41.04 18.64 -14.30
C LYS A 69 39.97 19.04 -15.32
N LYS A 70 39.52 18.06 -16.08
CA LYS A 70 38.31 18.23 -16.87
C LYS A 70 37.10 17.95 -15.93
N TYR A 71 36.16 18.89 -15.87
CA TYR A 71 34.99 18.75 -15.03
C TYR A 71 33.72 19.27 -15.71
N ASP A 72 32.57 18.65 -15.37
CA ASP A 72 31.24 19.17 -15.66
C ASP A 72 30.74 19.92 -14.43
N ALA A 73 30.03 21.04 -14.63
CA ALA A 73 29.49 21.83 -13.53
C ALA A 73 28.02 22.21 -13.76
N ALA A 74 27.24 22.18 -12.67
CA ALA A 74 25.92 22.79 -12.60
C ALA A 74 25.90 23.79 -11.43
N LYS A 75 25.69 25.07 -11.74
CA LYS A 75 25.73 26.16 -10.75
C LYS A 75 24.30 26.61 -10.43
N GLY A 76 23.94 26.72 -9.16
CA GLY A 76 22.68 27.21 -8.67
C GLY A 76 22.82 28.07 -7.42
N LYS A 77 21.73 28.66 -6.94
CA LYS A 77 21.77 29.50 -5.73
C LYS A 77 21.86 28.66 -4.45
N PHE A 78 21.41 27.39 -4.51
CA PHE A 78 21.45 26.50 -3.35
C PHE A 78 22.82 25.85 -3.19
N ILE A 79 23.18 24.89 -4.02
CA ILE A 79 24.46 24.19 -4.02
C ILE A 79 24.94 24.14 -5.47
N SER A 80 26.25 24.40 -5.73
CA SER A 80 26.84 24.12 -7.02
C SER A 80 27.42 22.72 -7.05
N LEU A 81 27.23 22.01 -8.15
CA LEU A 81 27.68 20.64 -8.36
C LEU A 81 28.82 20.59 -9.36
N TYR A 82 29.82 19.74 -9.09
CA TYR A 82 30.90 19.47 -10.02
C TYR A 82 31.08 17.95 -10.16
N LYS A 83 31.37 17.51 -11.39
CA LYS A 83 31.74 16.12 -11.68
C LYS A 83 33.14 16.11 -12.29
N THR A 84 34.04 15.39 -11.67
CA THR A 84 35.41 15.15 -12.16
C THR A 84 35.88 13.78 -11.70
N ASP A 85 36.61 13.05 -12.57
CA ASP A 85 37.15 11.71 -12.27
C ASP A 85 36.10 10.70 -11.77
N GLY A 86 34.88 10.79 -12.30
CA GLY A 86 33.75 9.90 -11.89
C GLY A 86 33.15 10.25 -10.54
N LYS A 87 33.59 11.28 -9.86
CA LYS A 87 33.13 11.74 -8.57
C LYS A 87 32.23 12.96 -8.67
N VAL A 88 31.33 13.11 -7.69
CA VAL A 88 30.44 14.26 -7.54
C VAL A 88 30.86 15.08 -6.34
N TYR A 89 31.09 16.37 -6.55
CA TYR A 89 31.45 17.32 -5.51
C TYR A 89 30.32 18.33 -5.30
N PHE A 90 30.05 18.65 -4.04
CA PHE A 90 29.19 19.76 -3.65
C PHE A 90 30.02 20.95 -3.23
N GLU A 91 29.79 22.11 -3.84
CA GLU A 91 30.14 23.38 -3.30
C GLU A 91 29.00 23.87 -2.44
N LEU A 92 29.10 23.57 -1.14
CA LEU A 92 28.06 23.79 -0.15
C LEU A 92 28.28 25.16 0.51
N PRO A 93 27.39 26.15 0.29
CA PRO A 93 27.47 27.44 0.96
C PRO A 93 27.28 27.29 2.48
N LEU A 94 28.15 27.91 3.26
CA LEU A 94 28.14 27.83 4.73
C LEU A 94 26.84 28.33 5.36
N LYS A 95 26.13 29.25 4.70
CA LYS A 95 24.83 29.75 5.15
C LYS A 95 23.73 28.68 5.23
N TYR A 96 23.94 27.53 4.57
CA TYR A 96 22.99 26.41 4.62
C TYR A 96 23.36 25.32 5.63
N LEU A 97 24.48 25.51 6.35
CA LEU A 97 24.77 24.64 7.50
C LEU A 97 23.69 24.84 8.59
N GLY A 98 23.30 23.78 9.22
CA GLY A 98 22.21 23.76 10.20
C GLY A 98 20.78 23.78 9.58
N ARG A 99 20.65 24.03 8.26
CA ARG A 99 19.35 24.01 7.57
C ARG A 99 18.93 22.58 7.24
N GLU A 100 17.64 22.32 7.35
CA GLU A 100 17.05 21.01 7.10
C GLU A 100 16.76 20.79 5.60
N MET A 101 16.97 19.57 5.15
CA MET A 101 16.90 19.16 3.75
C MET A 101 16.27 17.77 3.63
N LEU A 102 15.63 17.51 2.49
CA LEU A 102 15.20 16.17 2.09
C LEU A 102 16.07 15.66 0.94
N LEU A 103 16.63 14.47 1.11
CA LEU A 103 17.31 13.75 0.03
C LEU A 103 16.49 12.53 -0.35
N GLY A 104 16.05 12.45 -1.59
CA GLY A 104 15.29 11.34 -2.11
C GLY A 104 15.84 10.81 -3.42
N ALA A 105 15.31 9.68 -3.85
CA ALA A 105 15.66 9.01 -5.07
C ALA A 105 14.43 8.70 -5.90
N THR A 106 14.50 8.97 -7.21
CA THR A 106 13.44 8.69 -8.17
C THR A 106 14.01 7.88 -9.33
N ILE A 107 13.31 6.84 -9.75
CA ILE A 107 13.68 6.08 -10.95
C ILE A 107 13.35 6.93 -12.18
N SER A 108 14.34 7.25 -12.97
CA SER A 108 14.20 8.11 -14.15
C SER A 108 14.18 7.33 -15.47
N SER A 109 14.82 6.16 -15.51
CA SER A 109 14.70 5.19 -16.61
C SER A 109 15.04 3.79 -16.14
N VAL A 110 14.58 2.77 -16.86
CA VAL A 110 14.84 1.37 -16.57
C VAL A 110 15.08 0.60 -17.88
N SER A 111 15.94 -0.39 -17.84
CA SER A 111 16.13 -1.32 -18.97
C SER A 111 15.04 -2.37 -19.06
N ASP A 112 14.39 -2.69 -17.96
CA ASP A 112 13.31 -3.66 -17.86
C ASP A 112 12.24 -3.15 -16.87
N PRO A 113 11.03 -2.83 -17.34
CA PRO A 113 9.94 -2.33 -16.51
C PRO A 113 9.19 -3.43 -15.76
N THR A 114 9.57 -4.70 -15.89
CA THR A 114 8.85 -5.83 -15.25
C THR A 114 8.78 -5.71 -13.72
N TYR A 115 9.84 -5.17 -13.10
CA TYR A 115 9.93 -5.05 -11.63
C TYR A 115 10.18 -3.62 -11.15
N LEU A 116 10.47 -2.71 -12.07
CA LEU A 116 10.91 -1.35 -11.77
C LEU A 116 10.23 -0.37 -12.72
N ASN A 117 9.53 0.61 -12.18
CA ASN A 117 8.79 1.57 -12.99
C ASN A 117 9.40 2.98 -12.92
N VAL A 118 9.43 3.67 -14.05
CA VAL A 118 9.85 5.07 -14.12
C VAL A 118 8.95 5.95 -13.27
N GLY A 119 9.54 6.86 -12.52
CA GLY A 119 8.85 7.77 -11.62
C GLY A 119 8.63 7.20 -10.22
N LEU A 120 8.91 5.91 -9.98
CA LEU A 120 8.81 5.32 -8.64
C LEU A 120 9.78 5.98 -7.68
N LYS A 121 9.28 6.23 -6.47
CA LYS A 121 9.99 6.76 -5.31
C LYS A 121 9.94 5.70 -4.22
N ASN A 122 10.76 4.65 -4.35
CA ASN A 122 10.67 3.43 -3.53
C ASN A 122 11.21 3.57 -2.11
N SER A 123 11.72 4.74 -1.73
CA SER A 123 12.28 4.96 -0.41
C SER A 123 11.71 6.22 0.23
N THR A 124 11.54 6.17 1.54
CA THR A 124 11.31 7.39 2.32
C THR A 124 12.51 8.32 2.15
N PRO A 125 12.30 9.61 1.82
CA PRO A 125 13.41 10.54 1.71
C PRO A 125 14.16 10.64 3.02
N LEU A 126 15.50 10.77 2.93
CA LEU A 126 16.32 11.03 4.09
C LEU A 126 16.15 12.49 4.51
N TYR A 127 15.81 12.69 5.75
CA TYR A 127 15.78 14.01 6.37
C TYR A 127 17.17 14.33 6.88
N LEU A 128 17.83 15.36 6.34
CA LEU A 128 19.23 15.65 6.55
C LEU A 128 19.47 17.06 7.04
N ARG A 129 20.59 17.23 7.78
CA ARG A 129 21.19 18.51 8.12
C ARG A 129 22.72 18.40 8.03
N PHE A 130 23.36 19.36 7.39
CA PHE A 130 24.83 19.44 7.35
C PHE A 130 25.34 20.35 8.45
N GLU A 131 26.34 19.88 9.19
CA GLU A 131 27.02 20.63 10.22
C GLU A 131 28.54 20.55 10.01
N GLN A 132 29.26 21.62 10.33
CA GLN A 132 30.71 21.56 10.32
C GLN A 132 31.21 21.03 11.68
N GLN A 133 32.08 20.03 11.64
CA GLN A 133 32.82 19.51 12.79
C GLN A 133 34.29 19.45 12.40
N ASP A 134 35.11 20.26 13.09
CA ASP A 134 36.54 20.43 12.79
C ASP A 134 36.79 20.70 11.30
N SER A 135 37.49 19.81 10.62
CA SER A 135 37.84 19.92 9.20
C SER A 135 36.90 19.15 8.28
N SER A 136 35.71 18.76 8.77
CA SER A 136 34.74 17.94 8.04
C SER A 136 33.35 18.58 8.07
N ILE A 137 32.57 18.26 7.04
CA ILE A 137 31.11 18.44 7.06
C ILE A 137 30.48 17.11 7.40
N VAL A 138 29.59 17.10 8.40
CA VAL A 138 28.88 15.90 8.84
C VAL A 138 27.40 16.03 8.46
N ALA A 139 26.90 15.08 7.71
CA ALA A 139 25.47 14.93 7.51
C ALA A 139 24.87 14.23 8.74
N LYS A 140 23.88 14.84 9.35
CA LYS A 140 23.11 14.30 10.47
C LYS A 140 21.66 14.07 10.06
N VAL A 141 21.01 13.12 10.71
CA VAL A 141 19.58 12.87 10.57
C VAL A 141 18.86 13.54 11.74
N PRO A 142 18.16 14.66 11.54
CA PRO A 142 17.43 15.30 12.63
C PRO A 142 16.42 14.34 13.24
N ASN A 143 16.42 14.22 14.56
CA ASN A 143 15.46 13.36 15.26
C ASN A 143 14.08 14.03 15.26
N THR A 144 13.16 13.50 14.49
CA THR A 144 11.79 13.99 14.33
C THR A 144 10.76 13.15 15.08
N ASN A 145 11.16 12.15 15.83
CA ASN A 145 10.23 11.25 16.54
C ASN A 145 9.50 11.94 17.68
N TYR A 146 10.04 13.07 18.16
CA TYR A 146 9.46 13.82 19.27
C TYR A 146 8.81 15.10 18.77
N PHE A 147 7.68 15.41 19.36
CA PHE A 147 6.99 16.65 19.10
C PHE A 147 7.70 17.78 19.84
N LYS A 148 8.13 18.82 19.13
CA LYS A 148 8.93 19.93 19.67
C LYS A 148 8.16 21.24 19.78
N TYR A 149 6.87 21.20 19.57
CA TYR A 149 6.04 22.40 19.57
C TYR A 149 5.60 22.76 21.00
N GLY A 150 5.67 24.03 21.34
CA GLY A 150 5.24 24.51 22.66
C GLY A 150 6.17 24.20 23.83
N LEU A 151 7.34 23.57 23.55
CA LEU A 151 8.30 23.23 24.61
C LEU A 151 9.04 24.46 25.12
N ASN A 152 9.21 24.54 26.43
CA ASN A 152 10.09 25.50 27.07
C ASN A 152 11.58 25.12 26.87
N ASP A 153 12.49 26.05 27.23
CA ASP A 153 13.92 25.83 26.95
C ASP A 153 14.50 24.65 27.74
N ARG A 154 14.05 24.41 28.98
CA ARG A 154 14.47 23.26 29.80
C ARG A 154 14.06 21.92 29.14
N GLU A 155 12.86 21.85 28.61
CA GLU A 155 12.38 20.66 27.91
C GLU A 155 13.18 20.43 26.63
N LYS A 156 13.51 21.50 25.87
CA LYS A 156 14.40 21.42 24.71
C LYS A 156 15.79 20.90 25.06
N ASP A 157 16.37 21.38 26.17
CA ASP A 157 17.68 20.93 26.65
C ASP A 157 17.66 19.46 27.06
N VAL A 158 16.62 19.01 27.75
CA VAL A 158 16.44 17.60 28.12
C VAL A 158 16.30 16.72 26.88
N LEU A 159 15.52 17.18 25.88
CA LEU A 159 15.43 16.48 24.60
C LEU A 159 16.77 16.40 23.88
N ALA A 160 17.54 17.48 23.85
CA ALA A 160 18.84 17.52 23.22
C ALA A 160 19.84 16.52 23.81
N LEU A 161 19.73 16.26 25.12
CA LEU A 161 20.58 15.27 25.80
C LEU A 161 20.17 13.83 25.49
N ASN A 162 18.85 13.55 25.40
CA ASN A 162 18.34 12.18 25.30
C ASN A 162 18.07 11.74 23.87
N TYR A 163 17.86 12.69 22.93
CA TYR A 163 17.45 12.44 21.56
C TYR A 163 18.32 13.23 20.56
N ARG A 164 19.62 12.95 20.61
CA ARG A 164 20.60 13.56 19.70
C ARG A 164 20.37 13.13 18.25
N ASP A 165 20.65 14.04 17.34
CA ASP A 165 20.67 13.74 15.92
C ASP A 165 21.85 12.82 15.59
N PRO A 166 21.62 11.59 15.08
CA PRO A 166 22.71 10.69 14.73
C PRO A 166 23.49 11.23 13.52
N ALA A 167 24.81 11.06 13.55
CA ALA A 167 25.68 11.31 12.40
C ALA A 167 25.49 10.19 11.38
N LEU A 168 25.17 10.56 10.14
CA LEU A 168 24.99 9.64 9.03
C LEU A 168 26.30 9.38 8.31
N GLN A 169 26.99 10.47 7.94
CA GLN A 169 28.22 10.43 7.15
C GLN A 169 29.05 11.69 7.36
N SER A 170 30.39 11.54 7.31
CA SER A 170 31.32 12.64 7.34
C SER A 170 31.97 12.83 5.97
N PHE A 171 32.13 14.09 5.56
CA PHE A 171 32.74 14.51 4.31
C PHE A 171 33.94 15.43 4.62
N LYS A 172 35.09 15.04 4.16
CA LYS A 172 36.29 15.89 4.30
C LYS A 172 36.12 17.18 3.50
N ILE A 173 36.47 18.32 4.09
CA ILE A 173 36.55 19.59 3.36
C ILE A 173 37.82 19.57 2.49
N GLU A 174 37.62 19.52 1.16
CA GLU A 174 38.73 19.57 0.20
C GLU A 174 39.34 20.96 0.16
N CYS A 175 38.52 21.98 0.10
CA CYS A 175 38.92 23.38 0.16
C CYS A 175 37.73 24.30 0.41
N TYR A 176 38.03 25.56 0.74
CA TYR A 176 37.05 26.66 0.77
C TYR A 176 37.10 27.41 -0.56
N THR A 177 35.94 27.98 -0.94
CA THR A 177 35.92 28.98 -2.03
C THR A 177 36.84 30.16 -1.75
N PRO A 178 37.29 30.93 -2.77
CA PRO A 178 38.22 32.06 -2.56
C PRO A 178 37.71 33.13 -1.60
N ASP A 179 36.38 33.30 -1.52
CA ASP A 179 35.68 34.21 -0.59
C ASP A 179 35.35 33.55 0.75
N SER A 180 35.66 32.28 0.93
CA SER A 180 35.36 31.47 2.10
C SER A 180 33.85 31.35 2.43
N SER A 181 32.97 31.62 1.46
CA SER A 181 31.51 31.53 1.65
C SER A 181 30.96 30.12 1.51
N ALA A 182 31.72 29.19 0.90
CA ALA A 182 31.32 27.80 0.70
C ALA A 182 32.51 26.83 0.87
N VAL A 183 32.21 25.58 1.06
CA VAL A 183 33.15 24.45 1.13
C VAL A 183 32.92 23.47 0.01
N LEU A 184 34.00 22.90 -0.52
CA LEU A 184 33.96 21.82 -1.48
C LEU A 184 34.12 20.49 -0.75
N ILE A 185 33.18 19.57 -0.96
CA ILE A 185 33.17 18.22 -0.36
C ILE A 185 32.90 17.15 -1.42
N ASP A 186 33.49 15.97 -1.27
CA ASP A 186 33.19 14.79 -2.10
C ASP A 186 31.87 14.15 -1.64
N ALA A 187 30.79 14.37 -2.39
CA ALA A 187 29.43 13.86 -2.12
C ALA A 187 29.10 12.56 -2.89
N THR A 188 30.11 11.94 -3.53
CA THR A 188 29.88 10.74 -4.38
C THR A 188 29.18 9.61 -3.65
N SER A 189 29.52 9.39 -2.38
CA SER A 189 28.88 8.35 -1.56
C SER A 189 27.40 8.62 -1.28
N LEU A 190 26.98 9.87 -1.30
CA LEU A 190 25.61 10.29 -1.02
C LEU A 190 24.72 10.24 -2.27
N VAL A 191 25.23 10.74 -3.42
CA VAL A 191 24.41 10.96 -4.62
C VAL A 191 25.06 10.49 -5.93
N GLY A 192 26.27 9.95 -5.91
CA GLY A 192 27.03 9.55 -7.12
C GLY A 192 27.07 8.05 -7.40
N ARG A 193 26.47 7.25 -6.54
CA ARG A 193 26.44 5.78 -6.63
C ARG A 193 25.21 5.21 -5.93
N ALA A 194 25.00 3.89 -5.98
CA ALA A 194 23.95 3.23 -5.25
C ALA A 194 24.06 3.56 -3.74
N ASN A 195 23.01 4.17 -3.20
CA ASN A 195 22.95 4.54 -1.80
C ASN A 195 22.04 3.53 -1.06
N PRO A 196 22.57 2.73 -0.12
CA PRO A 196 21.79 1.72 0.59
C PRO A 196 20.62 2.30 1.39
N LEU A 197 20.70 3.56 1.82
CA LEU A 197 19.65 4.25 2.58
C LEU A 197 18.53 4.78 1.68
N LEU A 198 18.79 4.87 0.38
CA LEU A 198 17.84 5.32 -0.65
C LEU A 198 17.70 4.24 -1.72
N ASN A 199 17.50 3.01 -1.29
CA ASN A 199 17.39 1.91 -2.23
C ASN A 199 16.15 2.05 -3.11
N VAL A 200 16.36 2.27 -4.40
CA VAL A 200 15.28 2.42 -5.39
C VAL A 200 14.80 1.08 -5.93
N VAL A 201 15.58 0.03 -5.78
CA VAL A 201 15.18 -1.32 -6.19
C VAL A 201 14.58 -2.02 -4.98
N PRO A 202 13.27 -2.28 -4.97
CA PRO A 202 12.63 -2.94 -3.84
C PRO A 202 13.24 -4.33 -3.65
N SER A 203 13.61 -4.66 -2.43
CA SER A 203 13.90 -6.04 -2.05
C SER A 203 12.64 -6.62 -1.41
N LYS A 204 12.18 -7.75 -1.93
CA LYS A 204 11.07 -8.50 -1.35
C LYS A 204 11.58 -9.83 -0.83
N SER A 205 11.14 -10.21 0.36
CA SER A 205 11.43 -11.50 0.97
C SER A 205 10.13 -12.15 1.41
N GLY A 206 10.01 -13.47 1.19
CA GLY A 206 8.80 -14.21 1.53
C GLY A 206 8.55 -15.34 0.53
N SER A 207 7.30 -15.53 0.13
CA SER A 207 6.95 -16.49 -0.91
C SER A 207 7.53 -16.10 -2.27
N PHE A 208 7.58 -14.79 -2.54
CA PHE A 208 8.30 -14.20 -3.67
C PHE A 208 9.48 -13.38 -3.15
N ASN A 209 10.69 -13.65 -3.70
CA ASN A 209 11.90 -12.91 -3.35
C ASN A 209 12.41 -12.16 -4.57
N LEU A 210 12.66 -10.87 -4.38
CA LEU A 210 13.33 -10.01 -5.34
C LEU A 210 14.61 -9.48 -4.70
N ARG A 211 15.75 -9.73 -5.33
CA ARG A 211 17.05 -9.28 -4.85
C ARG A 211 17.82 -8.56 -5.96
N ALA A 212 18.28 -7.36 -5.67
CA ALA A 212 19.15 -6.59 -6.54
C ALA A 212 20.52 -6.45 -5.90
N THR A 213 21.58 -6.82 -6.63
CA THR A 213 22.97 -6.65 -6.21
C THR A 213 23.62 -5.61 -7.10
N PRO A 214 24.05 -4.43 -6.57
CA PRO A 214 24.65 -3.40 -7.39
C PRO A 214 26.01 -3.82 -7.94
N THR A 215 26.30 -3.42 -9.17
CA THR A 215 27.58 -3.62 -9.88
C THR A 215 28.29 -2.28 -9.90
N SER A 216 29.12 -2.03 -8.89
CA SER A 216 29.69 -0.70 -8.63
C SER A 216 30.60 -0.18 -9.73
N GLU A 217 31.30 -1.08 -10.42
CA GLU A 217 32.18 -0.75 -11.57
C GLU A 217 31.42 -0.27 -12.81
N LEU A 218 30.12 -0.51 -12.87
CA LEU A 218 29.23 -0.07 -13.94
C LEU A 218 28.33 1.10 -13.47
N THR A 219 28.82 1.94 -12.58
CA THR A 219 28.08 3.11 -12.10
C THR A 219 28.61 4.37 -12.78
N PHE A 220 27.70 5.16 -13.37
CA PHE A 220 28.07 6.36 -14.14
C PHE A 220 27.18 7.54 -13.78
N VAL A 221 27.78 8.63 -13.36
CA VAL A 221 27.09 9.92 -13.19
C VAL A 221 26.78 10.48 -14.58
N LYS A 222 25.49 10.60 -14.92
CA LYS A 222 25.00 11.02 -16.25
C LYS A 222 24.79 12.53 -16.35
N GLN A 223 24.17 13.13 -15.33
CA GLN A 223 23.77 14.53 -15.39
C GLN A 223 23.78 15.18 -14.01
N LEU A 224 24.17 16.44 -13.98
CA LEU A 224 24.04 17.32 -12.82
C LEU A 224 23.09 18.45 -13.16
N LYS A 225 22.19 18.81 -12.23
CA LYS A 225 21.35 20.00 -12.31
C LYS A 225 21.32 20.70 -10.96
N ALA A 226 21.39 22.02 -10.98
CA ALA A 226 21.32 22.84 -9.78
C ALA A 226 20.29 23.96 -9.98
N PHE A 227 19.42 24.12 -8.96
CA PHE A 227 18.30 25.04 -8.96
C PHE A 227 18.36 25.99 -7.77
N ASP A 228 17.37 26.83 -7.56
CA ASP A 228 17.33 27.81 -6.50
C ASP A 228 17.24 27.24 -5.09
N ASN A 229 16.57 26.08 -4.93
CA ASN A 229 16.34 25.44 -3.65
C ASN A 229 16.58 23.92 -3.65
N ASN A 230 17.03 23.36 -4.76
CA ASN A 230 17.34 21.93 -4.83
C ASN A 230 18.45 21.64 -5.86
N VAL A 231 19.02 20.45 -5.77
CA VAL A 231 19.95 19.90 -6.75
C VAL A 231 19.57 18.50 -7.11
N SER A 232 19.86 18.08 -8.34
CA SER A 232 19.61 16.74 -8.85
C SER A 232 20.86 16.14 -9.47
N VAL A 233 21.15 14.89 -9.14
CA VAL A 233 22.23 14.09 -9.72
C VAL A 233 21.64 12.84 -10.32
N LYS A 234 21.68 12.73 -11.64
CA LYS A 234 21.22 11.52 -12.36
C LYS A 234 22.38 10.54 -12.52
N VAL A 235 22.18 9.33 -12.03
CA VAL A 235 23.20 8.27 -12.01
C VAL A 235 22.65 7.03 -12.68
N GLU A 236 23.42 6.47 -13.59
CA GLU A 236 23.17 5.14 -14.14
C GLU A 236 23.72 4.10 -13.15
N LEU A 237 22.82 3.31 -12.60
CA LEU A 237 23.14 2.21 -11.70
C LEU A 237 22.88 0.88 -12.42
N ASN A 238 23.79 -0.05 -12.28
CA ASN A 238 23.66 -1.38 -12.84
C ASN A 238 23.58 -2.41 -11.72
N TYR A 239 22.64 -3.36 -11.88
CA TYR A 239 22.36 -4.39 -10.90
C TYR A 239 22.35 -5.77 -11.55
N LYS A 240 22.63 -6.78 -10.75
CA LYS A 240 22.24 -8.17 -11.01
C LYS A 240 20.93 -8.42 -10.27
N LEU A 241 19.84 -8.57 -11.02
CA LEU A 241 18.50 -8.78 -10.48
C LEU A 241 18.16 -10.26 -10.46
N SER A 242 17.71 -10.76 -9.31
CA SER A 242 17.25 -12.13 -9.15
C SER A 242 15.86 -12.15 -8.56
N ALA A 243 14.95 -12.87 -9.20
CA ALA A 243 13.59 -13.10 -8.72
C ALA A 243 13.38 -14.60 -8.50
N SER A 244 12.84 -14.99 -7.36
CA SER A 244 12.60 -16.39 -7.02
C SER A 244 11.35 -16.58 -6.18
N ILE A 245 10.76 -17.78 -6.28
CA ILE A 245 9.65 -18.22 -5.45
C ILE A 245 10.20 -19.17 -4.39
N LEU A 246 9.89 -18.90 -3.11
CA LEU A 246 10.35 -19.69 -1.96
C LEU A 246 11.87 -19.91 -1.91
N ASN A 247 12.68 -19.09 -2.57
CA ASN A 247 14.12 -19.26 -2.77
C ASN A 247 14.52 -20.57 -3.47
N LEU A 248 13.56 -21.30 -4.03
CA LEU A 248 13.79 -22.61 -4.67
C LEU A 248 13.69 -22.54 -6.20
N PHE A 249 12.76 -21.72 -6.71
CA PHE A 249 12.50 -21.60 -8.13
C PHE A 249 12.86 -20.19 -8.59
N TYR A 250 13.94 -20.07 -9.37
CA TYR A 250 14.31 -18.80 -9.97
C TYR A 250 13.44 -18.53 -11.20
N LEU A 251 12.72 -17.43 -11.18
CA LEU A 251 12.06 -16.86 -12.36
C LEU A 251 13.08 -16.13 -13.22
N MET A 252 14.06 -15.49 -12.53
CA MET A 252 15.18 -14.79 -13.12
C MET A 252 16.36 -14.88 -12.15
N LYS A 253 17.57 -15.09 -12.68
CA LYS A 253 18.78 -15.16 -11.86
C LYS A 253 19.87 -14.29 -12.46
N ASP A 254 20.41 -13.38 -11.64
CA ASP A 254 21.52 -12.50 -11.96
C ASP A 254 21.37 -11.75 -13.30
N ALA A 255 20.12 -11.44 -13.69
CA ALA A 255 19.84 -10.71 -14.91
C ALA A 255 20.42 -9.29 -14.84
N PRO A 256 21.18 -8.85 -15.86
CA PRO A 256 21.69 -7.50 -15.90
C PRO A 256 20.54 -6.50 -16.04
N THR A 257 20.45 -5.57 -15.12
CA THR A 257 19.41 -4.55 -15.08
C THR A 257 20.03 -3.18 -14.89
N THR A 258 19.74 -2.26 -15.80
CA THR A 258 20.21 -0.86 -15.74
C THR A 258 19.07 0.04 -15.30
N VAL A 259 19.35 0.93 -14.36
CA VAL A 259 18.40 1.90 -13.83
C VAL A 259 19.07 3.28 -13.76
N ASP A 260 18.48 4.27 -14.41
CA ASP A 260 18.85 5.66 -14.11
C ASP A 260 18.08 6.13 -12.88
N VAL A 261 18.81 6.61 -11.89
CA VAL A 261 18.25 7.14 -10.65
C VAL A 261 18.60 8.61 -10.55
N THR A 262 17.59 9.44 -10.29
CA THR A 262 17.78 10.84 -9.94
C THR A 262 17.75 10.98 -8.43
N TYR A 263 18.91 11.27 -7.84
CA TYR A 263 19.02 11.72 -6.45
C TYR A 263 18.76 13.22 -6.40
N SER A 264 17.80 13.61 -5.54
CA SER A 264 17.44 15.03 -5.40
C SER A 264 17.55 15.48 -3.95
N LEU A 265 18.34 16.52 -3.71
CA LEU A 265 18.48 17.16 -2.41
C LEU A 265 17.74 18.50 -2.43
N LEU A 266 16.72 18.63 -1.60
CA LEU A 266 15.84 19.79 -1.51
C LEU A 266 16.04 20.51 -0.16
N LEU A 267 16.25 21.82 -0.22
CA LEU A 267 16.26 22.69 0.95
C LEU A 267 14.82 22.94 1.43
N LEU A 268 14.54 22.59 2.66
CA LEU A 268 13.24 22.83 3.26
C LEU A 268 13.03 24.29 3.64
N PRO A 269 11.77 24.77 3.67
CA PRO A 269 11.47 26.13 4.10
C PRO A 269 12.01 26.43 5.49
N GLU A 270 12.52 27.64 5.68
CA GLU A 270 13.00 28.11 6.99
C GLU A 270 11.85 28.28 7.99
N HIS A 271 10.77 28.89 7.51
CA HIS A 271 9.54 29.00 8.29
C HIS A 271 8.71 27.73 8.07
N LYS A 272 8.71 26.87 9.06
CA LYS A 272 7.96 25.61 9.02
C LYS A 272 6.46 25.87 8.97
N MET A 273 5.73 24.99 8.33
CA MET A 273 4.27 24.96 8.39
C MET A 273 3.84 24.63 9.81
N THR A 274 2.81 25.32 10.33
CA THR A 274 2.15 24.90 11.57
C THR A 274 1.56 23.52 11.35
N PRO A 275 1.96 22.48 12.10
CA PRO A 275 1.41 21.13 11.96
C PRO A 275 -0.06 21.09 12.31
N ARG A 276 -0.73 19.98 11.97
CA ARG A 276 -2.09 19.67 12.41
C ARG A 276 -2.11 18.31 13.07
N ILE A 277 -2.70 18.19 14.25
CA ILE A 277 -2.86 16.92 14.94
C ILE A 277 -3.92 16.10 14.20
N ALA A 278 -3.58 14.89 13.81
CA ALA A 278 -4.47 13.98 13.09
C ALA A 278 -5.53 13.39 14.02
N ASP A 279 -6.73 13.20 13.50
CA ASP A 279 -7.81 12.48 14.15
C ASP A 279 -8.06 11.16 13.42
N ALA A 280 -7.96 10.04 14.13
CA ALA A 280 -8.11 8.69 13.56
C ALA A 280 -9.50 8.44 12.94
N ARG A 281 -10.47 9.31 13.15
CA ARG A 281 -11.80 9.26 12.53
C ARG A 281 -11.87 9.96 11.19
N VAL A 282 -10.75 10.56 10.76
CA VAL A 282 -10.61 11.21 9.45
C VAL A 282 -9.39 10.64 8.75
N GLY A 283 -9.59 10.06 7.58
CA GLY A 283 -8.57 9.35 6.83
C GLY A 283 -7.55 10.28 6.18
N ILE A 284 -6.61 10.74 6.95
CA ILE A 284 -5.49 11.56 6.49
C ILE A 284 -4.18 10.86 6.85
N PHE A 285 -3.31 10.67 5.88
CA PHE A 285 -1.95 10.19 6.13
C PHE A 285 -1.28 11.01 7.21
N SER A 286 -0.48 10.39 8.05
CA SER A 286 0.11 11.08 9.20
C SER A 286 1.48 10.54 9.56
N SER A 287 2.28 11.39 10.22
CA SER A 287 3.58 11.05 10.77
C SER A 287 3.48 10.88 12.29
N PRO A 288 3.92 9.75 12.86
CA PRO A 288 3.89 9.53 14.30
C PRO A 288 4.89 10.42 15.04
N LYS A 289 4.50 10.85 16.23
CA LYS A 289 5.31 11.62 17.17
C LYS A 289 5.08 11.14 18.59
N PHE A 290 6.09 11.32 19.43
CA PHE A 290 5.92 11.22 20.87
C PHE A 290 5.81 12.62 21.45
N ASP A 291 4.72 12.88 22.15
CA ASP A 291 4.51 14.10 22.92
C ASP A 291 5.03 13.87 24.33
N ILE A 292 6.01 14.66 24.71
CA ILE A 292 6.65 14.61 26.03
C ILE A 292 6.32 15.86 26.85
N ASN A 293 5.30 16.61 26.45
CA ASN A 293 4.90 17.79 27.18
C ASN A 293 4.53 17.41 28.63
N GLY A 294 5.20 18.02 29.62
CA GLY A 294 5.18 17.60 31.01
C GLY A 294 3.86 17.76 31.78
N ASN A 295 2.75 18.00 31.04
CA ASN A 295 1.41 18.09 31.62
C ASN A 295 0.73 16.73 31.85
N ASP A 296 1.31 15.65 31.30
CA ASP A 296 0.80 14.30 31.46
C ASP A 296 1.75 13.43 32.29
N ASP A 297 1.21 12.41 32.91
CA ASP A 297 1.96 11.42 33.69
C ASP A 297 2.70 10.41 32.82
N HIS A 298 2.55 10.45 31.49
CA HIS A 298 3.20 9.55 30.53
C HIS A 298 3.41 10.22 29.18
N VAL A 299 4.33 9.64 28.38
CA VAL A 299 4.54 10.06 27.00
C VAL A 299 3.38 9.60 26.14
N ARG A 300 2.74 10.54 25.46
CA ARG A 300 1.64 10.25 24.53
C ARG A 300 2.14 10.06 23.10
N SER A 301 1.52 9.14 22.38
CA SER A 301 1.62 9.10 20.93
C SER A 301 0.67 10.09 20.30
N MET A 302 1.19 10.91 19.39
CA MET A 302 0.40 11.81 18.58
C MET A 302 0.81 11.69 17.11
N TYR A 303 0.02 12.20 16.21
CA TYR A 303 0.22 12.04 14.77
C TYR A 303 0.02 13.38 14.08
N LEU A 304 0.89 13.72 13.13
CA LEU A 304 0.80 14.97 12.37
C LEU A 304 0.21 14.69 11.00
N ALA A 305 -0.92 15.29 10.69
CA ALA A 305 -1.62 15.13 9.43
C ALA A 305 -0.80 15.64 8.25
N HIS A 306 -0.74 14.85 7.18
CA HIS A 306 -0.09 15.26 5.94
C HIS A 306 -0.99 16.22 5.16
N ARG A 307 -0.45 17.38 4.79
CA ARG A 307 -1.19 18.38 4.02
C ARG A 307 -0.27 19.36 3.31
N TRP A 308 -0.76 19.95 2.24
CA TRP A 308 -0.12 21.08 1.60
C TRP A 308 -0.31 22.34 2.44
N ARG A 309 0.66 23.25 2.37
CA ARG A 309 0.55 24.57 3.01
C ARG A 309 -0.39 25.45 2.20
N LEU A 310 -1.63 25.63 2.65
CA LEU A 310 -2.59 26.57 2.07
C LEU A 310 -2.88 27.70 3.04
N VAL A 311 -2.52 28.91 2.63
CA VAL A 311 -2.81 30.15 3.36
C VAL A 311 -3.67 31.03 2.46
N PRO A 312 -4.82 31.57 2.92
CA PRO A 312 -5.65 32.42 2.10
C PRO A 312 -4.92 33.72 1.71
N LYS A 313 -5.00 34.08 0.43
CA LYS A 313 -4.44 35.30 -0.12
C LYS A 313 -5.10 36.55 0.47
N ASP A 314 -6.41 36.48 0.67
CA ASP A 314 -7.21 37.50 1.36
C ASP A 314 -7.81 36.90 2.63
N ARG A 315 -7.13 37.11 3.76
CA ARG A 315 -7.56 36.63 5.08
C ARG A 315 -8.88 37.25 5.53
N THR A 316 -9.11 38.52 5.21
CA THR A 316 -10.35 39.22 5.59
C THR A 316 -11.54 38.65 4.83
N ALA A 317 -11.43 38.44 3.54
CA ALA A 317 -12.48 37.80 2.77
C ALA A 317 -12.75 36.38 3.26
N TYR A 318 -11.69 35.61 3.57
CA TYR A 318 -11.80 34.25 4.08
C TYR A 318 -12.56 34.19 5.40
N LEU A 319 -12.23 35.08 6.37
CA LEU A 319 -12.91 35.17 7.67
C LEU A 319 -14.38 35.56 7.52
N ASN A 320 -14.72 36.33 6.48
CA ASN A 320 -16.09 36.70 6.14
C ASN A 320 -16.84 35.62 5.33
N GLY A 321 -16.29 34.39 5.24
CA GLY A 321 -16.92 33.27 4.53
C GLY A 321 -16.89 33.37 3.02
N LYS A 322 -16.07 34.26 2.44
CA LYS A 322 -15.90 34.38 0.99
C LYS A 322 -14.78 33.46 0.50
N LEU A 323 -15.00 32.81 -0.64
CA LEU A 323 -13.97 32.01 -1.29
C LEU A 323 -12.79 32.89 -1.73
N THR A 324 -11.59 32.50 -1.34
CA THR A 324 -10.34 33.17 -1.73
C THR A 324 -9.36 32.18 -2.37
N GLU A 325 -8.44 32.69 -3.17
CA GLU A 325 -7.35 31.88 -3.67
C GLU A 325 -6.29 31.68 -2.56
N PRO A 326 -5.57 30.56 -2.55
CA PRO A 326 -4.41 30.42 -1.69
C PRO A 326 -3.26 31.31 -2.21
N VAL A 327 -2.36 31.70 -1.29
CA VAL A 327 -1.12 32.41 -1.64
C VAL A 327 -0.31 31.59 -2.65
N GLN A 328 -0.23 30.28 -2.44
CA GLN A 328 0.43 29.33 -3.34
C GLN A 328 -0.54 28.16 -3.61
N PRO A 329 -1.01 28.00 -4.84
CA PRO A 329 -1.85 26.87 -5.21
C PRO A 329 -1.03 25.58 -5.32
N ILE A 330 -1.71 24.44 -5.21
CA ILE A 330 -1.16 23.12 -5.51
C ILE A 330 -1.18 22.96 -7.02
N VAL A 331 0.00 22.82 -7.65
CA VAL A 331 0.13 22.76 -9.11
C VAL A 331 0.65 21.42 -9.56
N TYR A 332 -0.09 20.74 -10.43
CA TYR A 332 0.37 19.54 -11.11
C TYR A 332 0.75 19.83 -12.55
N TYR A 333 1.88 19.34 -12.96
CA TYR A 333 2.36 19.42 -14.34
C TYR A 333 2.05 18.14 -15.08
N LEU A 334 1.30 18.25 -16.16
CA LEU A 334 0.87 17.11 -16.97
C LEU A 334 1.91 16.76 -18.02
N ASP A 335 2.38 15.52 -18.00
CA ASP A 335 3.37 14.99 -18.93
C ASP A 335 2.88 15.09 -20.39
N SER A 336 3.74 15.69 -21.22
CA SER A 336 3.43 15.87 -22.65
C SER A 336 3.35 14.56 -23.44
N THR A 337 3.92 13.48 -22.90
CA THR A 337 3.97 12.16 -23.56
C THR A 337 2.69 11.34 -23.45
N PHE A 338 1.71 11.79 -22.66
CA PHE A 338 0.40 11.15 -22.61
C PHE A 338 -0.29 11.14 -23.98
N PRO A 339 -1.05 10.07 -24.30
CA PRO A 339 -1.96 10.10 -25.43
C PRO A 339 -2.87 11.34 -25.39
N GLU A 340 -2.99 12.05 -26.49
CA GLU A 340 -3.79 13.30 -26.56
C GLU A 340 -5.23 13.10 -26.09
N ALA A 341 -5.83 11.94 -26.41
CA ALA A 341 -7.19 11.60 -26.01
C ALA A 341 -7.37 11.46 -24.47
N TRP A 342 -6.30 11.20 -23.73
CA TRP A 342 -6.38 11.05 -22.28
C TRP A 342 -6.27 12.37 -21.52
N LYS A 343 -5.53 13.34 -22.06
CA LYS A 343 -5.21 14.61 -21.38
C LYS A 343 -6.43 15.36 -20.82
N PRO A 344 -7.57 15.45 -21.52
CA PRO A 344 -8.77 16.09 -20.96
C PRO A 344 -9.29 15.37 -19.70
N ALA A 345 -9.29 14.04 -19.69
CA ALA A 345 -9.74 13.24 -18.54
C ALA A 345 -8.82 13.42 -17.35
N LEU A 346 -7.49 13.43 -17.58
CA LEU A 346 -6.49 13.63 -16.53
C LEU A 346 -6.64 15.00 -15.88
N ARG A 347 -6.83 16.06 -16.69
CA ARG A 347 -7.08 17.42 -16.17
C ARG A 347 -8.36 17.49 -15.35
N GLU A 348 -9.44 16.92 -15.84
CA GLU A 348 -10.70 16.88 -15.13
C GLU A 348 -10.54 16.17 -13.78
N GLY A 349 -9.86 15.01 -13.75
CA GLY A 349 -9.61 14.26 -12.54
C GLY A 349 -8.93 15.09 -11.46
N VAL A 350 -7.93 15.88 -11.83
CA VAL A 350 -7.22 16.78 -10.89
C VAL A 350 -8.11 17.94 -10.46
N LEU A 351 -8.75 18.62 -11.40
CA LEU A 351 -9.47 19.88 -11.12
C LEU A 351 -10.76 19.70 -10.34
N ARG A 352 -11.33 18.47 -10.34
CA ARG A 352 -12.57 18.20 -9.59
C ARG A 352 -12.40 18.39 -8.08
N TRP A 353 -11.17 18.29 -7.53
CA TRP A 353 -10.88 18.53 -6.12
C TRP A 353 -11.15 19.98 -5.70
N ASN A 354 -11.14 20.95 -6.62
CA ASN A 354 -11.48 22.32 -6.27
C ASN A 354 -12.86 22.44 -5.62
N LYS A 355 -13.82 21.57 -6.00
CA LYS A 355 -15.14 21.53 -5.35
C LYS A 355 -15.06 21.17 -3.86
N ALA A 356 -14.12 20.30 -3.48
CA ALA A 356 -13.88 19.98 -2.08
C ALA A 356 -13.16 21.14 -1.35
N PHE A 357 -12.21 21.79 -2.02
CA PHE A 357 -11.52 22.95 -1.46
C PHE A 357 -12.41 24.18 -1.24
N GLU A 358 -13.48 24.33 -2.01
CA GLU A 358 -14.48 25.36 -1.76
C GLU A 358 -15.15 25.20 -0.38
N LYS A 359 -15.30 23.97 0.14
CA LYS A 359 -15.77 23.72 1.50
C LYS A 359 -14.76 24.19 2.56
N ALA A 360 -13.47 24.12 2.23
CA ALA A 360 -12.40 24.65 3.06
C ALA A 360 -12.20 26.17 2.91
N GLY A 361 -13.00 26.86 2.07
CA GLY A 361 -12.94 28.30 1.85
C GLY A 361 -11.99 28.74 0.72
N PHE A 362 -11.48 27.82 -0.09
CA PHE A 362 -10.54 28.12 -1.17
C PHE A 362 -11.16 27.92 -2.54
N LYS A 363 -10.91 28.83 -3.48
CA LYS A 363 -11.12 28.65 -4.93
C LYS A 363 -9.77 28.49 -5.63
N ASN A 364 -9.75 27.77 -6.76
CA ASN A 364 -8.56 27.56 -7.56
C ASN A 364 -7.35 27.01 -6.76
N ALA A 365 -7.63 26.22 -5.71
CA ALA A 365 -6.62 25.66 -4.84
C ALA A 365 -5.72 24.66 -5.57
N VAL A 366 -6.29 23.91 -6.52
CA VAL A 366 -5.58 22.92 -7.34
C VAL A 366 -5.58 23.38 -8.78
N GLN A 367 -4.41 23.33 -9.42
CA GLN A 367 -4.20 23.73 -10.81
C GLN A 367 -3.48 22.64 -11.60
N VAL A 368 -3.73 22.63 -12.92
CA VAL A 368 -3.01 21.75 -13.85
C VAL A 368 -2.34 22.62 -14.92
N ARG A 369 -1.07 22.36 -15.16
CA ARG A 369 -0.28 22.99 -16.22
C ARG A 369 0.34 21.92 -17.10
N ASP A 370 0.59 22.23 -18.35
CA ASP A 370 1.37 21.35 -19.23
C ASP A 370 2.86 21.45 -18.91
N PHE A 371 3.61 20.41 -19.25
CA PHE A 371 5.07 20.49 -19.24
C PHE A 371 5.52 21.65 -20.14
N PRO A 372 6.33 22.57 -19.63
CA PRO A 372 6.84 23.67 -20.43
C PRO A 372 7.67 23.13 -21.60
N THR A 373 7.31 23.51 -22.81
CA THR A 373 8.02 23.10 -24.03
C THR A 373 9.28 23.94 -24.31
N ASN A 374 9.32 25.18 -23.80
CA ASN A 374 10.37 26.16 -24.09
C ASN A 374 11.20 26.55 -22.86
N ASP A 375 11.10 25.81 -21.75
CA ASP A 375 11.89 26.03 -20.53
C ASP A 375 12.97 24.94 -20.40
N PRO A 376 14.22 25.22 -20.76
CA PRO A 376 15.30 24.25 -20.65
C PRO A 376 15.67 23.91 -19.19
N THR A 377 15.15 24.67 -18.24
CA THR A 377 15.37 24.43 -16.80
C THR A 377 14.33 23.49 -16.21
N PHE A 378 13.20 23.28 -16.87
CA PHE A 378 12.18 22.36 -16.42
C PHE A 378 12.70 20.92 -16.43
N ASP A 379 12.49 20.23 -15.34
CA ASP A 379 12.81 18.81 -15.19
C ASP A 379 11.71 18.13 -14.37
N PRO A 380 11.03 17.13 -14.93
CA PRO A 380 10.00 16.41 -14.18
C PRO A 380 10.54 15.64 -12.96
N ASP A 381 11.84 15.41 -12.89
CA ASP A 381 12.51 14.82 -11.71
C ASP A 381 12.96 15.89 -10.69
N ASN A 382 12.77 17.17 -10.99
CA ASN A 382 13.00 18.25 -10.05
C ASN A 382 11.87 18.32 -9.03
N LEU A 383 12.22 18.23 -7.75
CA LEU A 383 11.27 18.23 -6.63
C LEU A 383 10.47 19.52 -6.46
N ALA A 384 10.82 20.60 -7.15
CA ALA A 384 10.00 21.80 -7.20
C ALA A 384 8.68 21.61 -7.97
N TYR A 385 8.57 20.53 -8.77
CA TYR A 385 7.42 20.29 -9.63
C TYR A 385 6.72 18.99 -9.24
N SER A 386 5.42 19.07 -8.94
CA SER A 386 4.57 17.91 -8.81
C SER A 386 4.03 17.53 -10.18
N CYS A 387 4.24 16.28 -10.60
CA CYS A 387 3.99 15.85 -11.96
C CYS A 387 2.99 14.68 -12.03
N ILE A 388 2.15 14.70 -13.06
CA ILE A 388 1.38 13.53 -13.49
C ILE A 388 2.14 12.94 -14.67
N ARG A 389 2.69 11.74 -14.48
CA ARG A 389 3.64 11.10 -15.40
C ARG A 389 3.02 9.92 -16.11
N TYR A 390 3.41 9.74 -17.37
CA TYR A 390 3.04 8.59 -18.17
C TYR A 390 4.12 7.51 -18.12
N ALA A 391 3.71 6.26 -17.90
CA ALA A 391 4.62 5.11 -17.93
C ALA A 391 4.07 4.03 -18.89
N PRO A 392 4.63 3.93 -20.12
CA PRO A 392 4.21 2.95 -21.12
C PRO A 392 4.77 1.56 -20.81
N ASN A 393 4.11 0.82 -19.94
CA ASN A 393 4.45 -0.56 -19.61
C ASN A 393 3.19 -1.43 -19.45
N THR A 394 3.37 -2.71 -19.08
CA THR A 394 2.29 -3.67 -18.92
C THR A 394 1.57 -3.59 -17.56
N GLU A 395 1.96 -2.69 -16.69
CA GLU A 395 1.35 -2.48 -15.38
C GLU A 395 -0.09 -2.00 -15.52
N GLU A 396 -1.01 -2.67 -14.87
CA GLU A 396 -2.43 -2.31 -14.82
C GLU A 396 -2.74 -1.50 -13.57
N ASN A 397 -2.13 -0.29 -13.43
CA ASN A 397 -2.25 0.52 -12.22
C ASN A 397 -2.10 2.02 -12.48
N ALA A 398 -2.32 2.79 -11.41
CA ALA A 398 -1.85 4.17 -11.21
C ALA A 398 -1.33 4.28 -9.77
N TYR A 399 -0.49 5.29 -9.47
CA TYR A 399 0.14 5.44 -8.17
C TYR A 399 0.44 6.91 -7.86
N GLY A 400 0.12 7.36 -6.64
CA GLY A 400 0.22 8.76 -6.23
C GLY A 400 1.12 9.00 -5.00
N PRO A 401 2.48 8.87 -5.10
CA PRO A 401 3.38 9.10 -3.97
C PRO A 401 3.56 10.58 -3.65
N SER A 402 3.83 10.87 -2.38
CA SER A 402 4.20 12.20 -1.90
C SER A 402 5.44 12.17 -1.02
N TRP A 403 6.17 13.30 -0.98
CA TRP A 403 7.26 13.53 -0.04
C TRP A 403 6.85 14.59 0.97
N VAL A 404 7.08 14.28 2.23
CA VAL A 404 6.56 15.03 3.38
C VAL A 404 7.71 15.49 4.26
N ASP A 405 7.65 16.71 4.77
CA ASP A 405 8.50 17.15 5.88
C ASP A 405 8.08 16.40 7.15
N PRO A 406 8.90 15.48 7.67
CA PRO A 406 8.49 14.66 8.80
C PRO A 406 8.35 15.46 10.10
N SER A 407 8.84 16.70 10.16
CA SER A 407 8.72 17.54 11.34
C SER A 407 7.36 18.21 11.48
N THR A 408 6.61 18.37 10.39
CA THR A 408 5.35 19.14 10.36
C THR A 408 4.18 18.43 9.68
N GLY A 409 4.45 17.40 8.89
CA GLY A 409 3.45 16.81 8.00
C GLY A 409 3.21 17.62 6.71
N GLU A 410 4.03 18.65 6.41
CA GLU A 410 3.88 19.42 5.17
C GLU A 410 4.23 18.57 3.95
N ILE A 411 3.30 18.43 3.01
CA ILE A 411 3.58 17.80 1.72
C ILE A 411 4.41 18.77 0.88
N ILE A 412 5.59 18.34 0.48
CA ILE A 412 6.56 19.17 -0.24
C ILE A 412 6.48 18.91 -1.75
N ASN A 413 6.31 17.67 -2.13
CA ASN A 413 6.21 17.22 -3.52
C ASN A 413 5.29 16.02 -3.61
N ALA A 414 4.57 15.93 -4.72
CA ALA A 414 3.76 14.76 -5.03
C ALA A 414 3.87 14.43 -6.52
N SER A 415 3.68 13.18 -6.87
CA SER A 415 3.64 12.73 -8.25
C SER A 415 2.51 11.72 -8.43
N VAL A 416 1.88 11.72 -9.59
CA VAL A 416 0.96 10.67 -10.00
C VAL A 416 1.57 9.97 -11.21
N ILE A 417 1.65 8.66 -11.17
CA ILE A 417 2.14 7.84 -12.27
C ILE A 417 0.96 7.07 -12.83
N VAL A 418 0.69 7.21 -14.11
CA VAL A 418 -0.39 6.52 -14.81
C VAL A 418 0.21 5.58 -15.85
N TYR A 419 -0.01 4.30 -15.66
CA TYR A 419 0.52 3.28 -16.58
C TYR A 419 -0.37 3.12 -17.81
N ASN A 420 0.25 2.81 -18.93
CA ASN A 420 -0.49 2.63 -20.19
C ASN A 420 -1.60 1.58 -20.09
N ASN A 421 -1.32 0.48 -19.40
CA ASN A 421 -2.22 -0.66 -19.35
C ASN A 421 -3.39 -0.48 -18.36
N VAL A 422 -3.49 0.69 -17.70
CA VAL A 422 -4.65 1.06 -16.88
C VAL A 422 -5.95 1.01 -17.69
N GLU A 423 -5.90 1.28 -19.01
CA GLU A 423 -7.06 1.19 -19.90
C GLU A 423 -7.64 -0.23 -19.90
N ASN A 424 -6.81 -1.26 -19.96
CA ASN A 424 -7.25 -2.64 -19.92
C ASN A 424 -7.87 -3.02 -18.55
N LEU A 425 -7.30 -2.53 -17.47
CA LEU A 425 -7.87 -2.68 -16.12
C LEU A 425 -9.26 -2.06 -16.01
N LEU A 426 -9.41 -0.81 -16.48
CA LEU A 426 -10.67 -0.07 -16.45
C LEU A 426 -11.74 -0.74 -17.33
N TYR A 427 -11.33 -1.24 -18.49
CA TYR A 427 -12.20 -2.02 -19.35
C TYR A 427 -12.69 -3.30 -18.63
N LYS A 428 -11.80 -4.10 -18.07
CA LYS A 428 -12.15 -5.34 -17.34
C LYS A 428 -13.13 -5.07 -16.20
N TRP A 429 -12.83 -4.11 -15.34
CA TRP A 429 -13.72 -3.77 -14.22
C TRP A 429 -15.09 -3.34 -14.68
N ARG A 430 -15.14 -2.41 -15.64
CA ARG A 430 -16.42 -1.89 -16.11
C ARG A 430 -17.22 -2.95 -16.85
N PHE A 431 -16.58 -3.79 -17.65
CA PHE A 431 -17.22 -4.90 -18.33
C PHE A 431 -17.87 -5.88 -17.36
N VAL A 432 -17.12 -6.40 -16.38
CA VAL A 432 -17.65 -7.42 -15.45
C VAL A 432 -18.71 -6.88 -14.50
N GLN A 433 -18.67 -5.59 -14.19
CA GLN A 433 -19.61 -4.99 -13.24
C GLN A 433 -20.84 -4.38 -13.93
N THR A 434 -20.76 -3.92 -15.18
CA THR A 434 -21.85 -3.17 -15.77
C THR A 434 -22.34 -3.66 -17.15
N ALA A 435 -21.66 -4.59 -17.84
CA ALA A 435 -22.03 -4.95 -19.22
C ALA A 435 -23.46 -5.54 -19.34
N ASN A 436 -24.06 -6.08 -18.26
CA ASN A 436 -25.43 -6.52 -18.31
C ASN A 436 -26.43 -5.37 -18.45
N VAL A 437 -26.13 -4.22 -17.87
CA VAL A 437 -27.02 -3.03 -17.89
C VAL A 437 -26.58 -1.98 -18.89
N ASP A 438 -25.27 -1.84 -19.12
CA ASP A 438 -24.68 -0.88 -20.05
C ASP A 438 -24.24 -1.56 -21.35
N LYS A 439 -25.00 -1.33 -22.43
CA LYS A 439 -24.66 -1.90 -23.73
C LYS A 439 -23.39 -1.30 -24.33
N ALA A 440 -23.02 -0.08 -23.94
CA ALA A 440 -21.87 0.62 -24.50
C ALA A 440 -20.53 -0.05 -24.13
N VAL A 441 -20.48 -0.79 -23.02
CA VAL A 441 -19.25 -1.50 -22.61
C VAL A 441 -19.12 -2.89 -23.24
N ARG A 442 -20.12 -3.32 -24.03
CA ARG A 442 -20.08 -4.62 -24.73
C ARG A 442 -19.23 -4.47 -25.99
N GLY A 443 -18.13 -5.16 -26.01
CA GLY A 443 -17.15 -5.09 -27.08
C GLY A 443 -15.77 -5.44 -26.55
N ASP A 444 -14.75 -5.13 -27.30
CA ASP A 444 -13.35 -5.42 -27.02
C ASP A 444 -12.58 -4.25 -26.41
N LYS A 445 -13.17 -3.07 -26.30
CA LYS A 445 -12.63 -1.86 -25.69
C LYS A 445 -13.72 -0.92 -25.19
N LEU A 446 -13.35 0.01 -24.30
CA LEU A 446 -14.25 1.07 -23.86
C LEU A 446 -14.44 2.13 -24.96
N PRO A 447 -15.67 2.63 -25.18
CA PRO A 447 -15.90 3.88 -25.89
C PRO A 447 -15.14 5.05 -25.27
N ALA A 448 -14.81 6.04 -26.07
CA ALA A 448 -13.95 7.16 -25.65
C ALA A 448 -14.52 7.96 -24.47
N ASP A 449 -15.84 8.16 -24.42
CA ASP A 449 -16.52 8.85 -23.31
C ASP A 449 -16.47 8.05 -21.99
N LEU A 450 -16.61 6.72 -22.06
CA LEU A 450 -16.52 5.86 -20.91
C LEU A 450 -15.08 5.70 -20.42
N LEU A 451 -14.12 5.67 -21.33
CA LEU A 451 -12.69 5.70 -20.99
C LEU A 451 -12.33 7.03 -20.31
N HIS A 452 -12.80 8.17 -20.86
CA HIS A 452 -12.63 9.48 -20.26
C HIS A 452 -13.14 9.52 -18.82
N GLN A 453 -14.38 9.07 -18.60
CA GLN A 453 -14.98 9.02 -17.27
C GLN A 453 -14.16 8.16 -16.30
N SER A 454 -13.69 7.01 -16.75
CA SER A 454 -12.94 6.06 -15.93
C SER A 454 -11.53 6.55 -15.60
N LEU A 455 -10.82 7.14 -16.56
CA LEU A 455 -9.52 7.76 -16.36
C LEU A 455 -9.60 8.97 -15.41
N SER A 456 -10.63 9.82 -15.61
CA SER A 456 -10.85 10.97 -14.73
C SER A 456 -11.10 10.54 -13.28
N TYR A 457 -11.83 9.44 -13.07
CA TYR A 457 -12.03 8.87 -11.73
C TYR A 457 -10.71 8.36 -11.11
N VAL A 458 -9.94 7.56 -11.85
CA VAL A 458 -8.67 7.00 -11.31
C VAL A 458 -7.69 8.11 -10.97
N VAL A 459 -7.51 9.09 -11.86
CA VAL A 459 -6.61 10.21 -11.57
C VAL A 459 -7.09 11.04 -10.39
N ALA A 460 -8.40 11.23 -10.23
CA ALA A 460 -8.94 11.91 -9.06
C ALA A 460 -8.64 11.14 -7.77
N HIS A 461 -8.72 9.81 -7.80
CA HIS A 461 -8.37 8.95 -6.67
C HIS A 461 -6.89 9.12 -6.30
N GLU A 462 -5.97 8.97 -7.27
CA GLU A 462 -4.53 9.13 -7.03
C GLU A 462 -4.15 10.54 -6.54
N VAL A 463 -4.80 11.56 -7.10
CA VAL A 463 -4.62 12.94 -6.60
C VAL A 463 -5.12 13.07 -5.16
N GLY A 464 -6.18 12.37 -4.77
CA GLY A 464 -6.65 12.31 -3.38
C GLY A 464 -5.54 11.89 -2.41
N HIS A 465 -4.77 10.85 -2.75
CA HIS A 465 -3.59 10.45 -1.97
C HIS A 465 -2.55 11.56 -1.87
N THR A 466 -2.28 12.23 -2.96
CA THR A 466 -1.33 13.35 -2.98
C THR A 466 -1.82 14.60 -2.25
N LEU A 467 -3.11 14.64 -1.89
CA LEU A 467 -3.72 15.65 -1.00
C LEU A 467 -3.78 15.18 0.46
N GLY A 468 -3.17 14.04 0.76
CA GLY A 468 -3.08 13.49 2.11
C GLY A 468 -4.20 12.53 2.50
N LEU A 469 -5.14 12.19 1.60
CA LEU A 469 -6.24 11.29 1.94
C LEU A 469 -5.82 9.82 1.87
N GLU A 470 -6.28 9.04 2.82
CA GLU A 470 -6.20 7.59 2.84
C GLU A 470 -7.41 6.93 2.19
N HIS A 471 -7.30 5.63 1.89
CA HIS A 471 -8.46 4.86 1.47
C HIS A 471 -9.54 4.82 2.54
N ASN A 472 -10.80 5.07 2.17
CA ASN A 472 -11.94 4.91 3.05
C ASN A 472 -12.81 3.71 2.65
N MET A 473 -12.42 2.52 3.09
CA MET A 473 -13.11 1.26 2.78
C MET A 473 -14.47 1.08 3.48
N ALA A 474 -14.86 2.03 4.35
CA ALA A 474 -16.18 2.03 4.98
C ALA A 474 -17.23 2.83 4.20
N ALA A 475 -16.82 3.56 3.17
CA ALA A 475 -17.73 4.47 2.48
C ALA A 475 -18.79 3.73 1.67
N SER A 476 -18.44 2.70 0.92
CA SER A 476 -19.38 1.92 0.09
C SER A 476 -20.54 1.31 0.88
N ALA A 477 -20.28 0.87 2.11
CA ALA A 477 -21.29 0.28 2.99
C ALA A 477 -22.25 1.32 3.63
N ALA A 478 -22.02 2.61 3.44
CA ALA A 478 -22.85 3.65 4.06
C ALA A 478 -24.19 3.86 3.34
N PHE A 479 -24.28 3.52 2.05
CA PHE A 479 -25.51 3.72 1.28
C PHE A 479 -26.45 2.49 1.34
N PRO A 480 -27.76 2.70 1.42
CA PRO A 480 -28.70 1.58 1.32
C PRO A 480 -28.61 0.90 -0.06
N THR A 481 -28.48 -0.41 -0.07
CA THR A 481 -28.27 -1.20 -1.30
C THR A 481 -29.34 -0.90 -2.38
N ASP A 482 -30.62 -0.81 -2.01
CA ASP A 482 -31.67 -0.50 -2.99
C ASP A 482 -31.61 0.93 -3.53
N SER A 483 -31.06 1.86 -2.77
CA SER A 483 -30.91 3.23 -3.22
C SER A 483 -29.93 3.35 -4.39
N LEU A 484 -29.00 2.41 -4.53
CA LEU A 484 -28.05 2.35 -5.65
C LEU A 484 -28.73 1.95 -6.98
N ARG A 485 -29.99 1.54 -6.95
CA ARG A 485 -30.85 1.32 -8.13
C ARG A 485 -31.76 2.52 -8.43
N SER A 486 -31.72 3.56 -7.59
CA SER A 486 -32.52 4.76 -7.78
C SER A 486 -31.74 5.81 -8.59
N ARG A 487 -32.36 6.26 -9.68
CA ARG A 487 -31.82 7.35 -10.50
C ARG A 487 -31.61 8.63 -9.68
N THR A 488 -32.62 9.05 -8.94
CA THR A 488 -32.58 10.31 -8.15
C THR A 488 -31.52 10.25 -7.06
N PHE A 489 -31.36 9.10 -6.41
CA PHE A 489 -30.35 8.91 -5.38
C PHE A 489 -28.93 8.95 -5.97
N THR A 490 -28.67 8.12 -6.99
CA THR A 490 -27.32 7.99 -7.55
C THR A 490 -26.87 9.22 -8.34
N GLN A 491 -27.79 9.98 -8.95
CA GLN A 491 -27.46 11.26 -9.55
C GLN A 491 -27.10 12.33 -8.52
N LYS A 492 -27.67 12.27 -7.32
CA LYS A 492 -27.42 13.25 -6.26
C LYS A 492 -26.17 12.91 -5.43
N TYR A 493 -25.99 11.64 -5.07
CA TYR A 493 -24.97 11.21 -4.12
C TYR A 493 -23.86 10.36 -4.73
N GLY A 494 -24.04 9.90 -5.99
CA GLY A 494 -23.17 8.90 -6.60
C GLY A 494 -23.43 7.49 -6.06
N THR A 495 -22.43 6.63 -6.19
CA THR A 495 -22.49 5.21 -5.78
C THR A 495 -21.82 4.95 -4.44
N THR A 496 -20.98 5.87 -3.97
CA THR A 496 -20.27 5.82 -2.69
C THR A 496 -20.05 7.24 -2.15
N PRO A 497 -19.99 7.45 -0.83
CA PRO A 497 -19.63 8.74 -0.24
C PRO A 497 -18.20 9.23 -0.52
N SER A 498 -17.30 8.36 -0.95
CA SER A 498 -15.89 8.70 -1.17
C SER A 498 -15.33 8.11 -2.44
N ILE A 499 -14.56 8.91 -3.19
CA ILE A 499 -13.77 8.41 -4.33
C ILE A 499 -12.50 7.70 -3.87
N MET A 500 -12.15 7.81 -2.58
CA MET A 500 -11.04 7.07 -1.97
C MET A 500 -11.41 5.64 -1.56
N ASP A 501 -12.61 5.19 -1.91
CA ASP A 501 -13.06 3.81 -1.73
C ASP A 501 -12.83 3.01 -3.02
N TYR A 502 -12.55 1.72 -2.88
CA TYR A 502 -12.48 0.78 -4.00
C TYR A 502 -13.87 0.24 -4.40
N ALA A 503 -14.87 1.10 -4.41
CA ALA A 503 -16.25 0.75 -4.79
C ALA A 503 -16.40 0.39 -6.28
N ARG A 504 -15.49 0.87 -7.14
CA ARG A 504 -15.44 0.66 -8.60
C ARG A 504 -16.73 1.12 -9.29
N TYR A 505 -17.49 0.21 -9.94
CA TYR A 505 -18.69 0.54 -10.69
C TYR A 505 -19.95 -0.06 -10.06
N ASN A 506 -21.12 0.49 -10.37
CA ASN A 506 -22.39 0.10 -9.81
C ASN A 506 -22.88 -1.26 -10.34
N TYR A 507 -22.37 -2.34 -9.77
CA TYR A 507 -22.79 -3.71 -10.12
C TYR A 507 -24.18 -4.10 -9.55
N ILE A 508 -24.77 -3.25 -8.72
CA ILE A 508 -26.11 -3.48 -8.14
C ILE A 508 -27.20 -3.14 -9.12
N ALA A 509 -26.96 -2.20 -10.05
CA ALA A 509 -27.91 -1.83 -11.08
C ALA A 509 -28.35 -3.05 -11.91
N GLN A 510 -29.64 -3.12 -12.25
CA GLN A 510 -30.26 -4.22 -12.98
C GLN A 510 -30.81 -3.74 -14.33
N PRO A 511 -30.95 -4.64 -15.32
CA PRO A 511 -31.67 -4.30 -16.53
C PRO A 511 -33.05 -3.72 -16.21
N GLY A 512 -33.35 -2.53 -16.77
CA GLY A 512 -34.56 -1.77 -16.46
C GLY A 512 -34.37 -0.60 -15.50
N ASP A 513 -33.25 -0.51 -14.82
CA ASP A 513 -32.90 0.65 -14.00
C ASP A 513 -32.37 1.79 -14.90
N HIS A 514 -33.28 2.66 -15.38
CA HIS A 514 -32.93 3.71 -16.35
C HIS A 514 -32.36 4.96 -15.68
N GLY A 515 -31.22 5.45 -16.17
CA GLY A 515 -30.59 6.70 -15.73
C GLY A 515 -29.92 6.63 -14.38
N VAL A 516 -29.69 5.43 -13.86
CA VAL A 516 -28.89 5.17 -12.65
C VAL A 516 -27.41 5.42 -12.96
N ALA A 517 -26.69 6.08 -12.04
CA ALA A 517 -25.25 6.26 -12.20
C ALA A 517 -24.53 4.90 -12.06
N LEU A 518 -23.70 4.60 -13.04
CA LEU A 518 -22.91 3.36 -13.07
C LEU A 518 -21.45 3.56 -12.66
N ALA A 519 -20.98 4.79 -12.60
CA ALA A 519 -19.63 5.14 -12.17
C ALA A 519 -19.65 5.78 -10.77
N PRO A 520 -18.51 5.81 -10.06
CA PRO A 520 -18.35 6.54 -8.80
C PRO A 520 -18.69 8.03 -8.96
N PRO A 521 -18.98 8.74 -7.86
CA PRO A 521 -19.30 10.17 -7.93
C PRO A 521 -18.10 10.98 -8.40
N THR A 522 -18.39 12.16 -8.94
CA THR A 522 -17.34 13.12 -9.29
C THR A 522 -16.56 13.55 -8.03
N MET A 523 -17.27 13.74 -6.92
CA MET A 523 -16.72 14.09 -5.60
C MET A 523 -17.71 13.62 -4.53
N GLY A 524 -17.25 12.74 -3.65
CA GLY A 524 -18.04 12.22 -2.55
C GLY A 524 -18.28 13.23 -1.43
N VAL A 525 -19.31 12.98 -0.63
CA VAL A 525 -19.60 13.84 0.54
C VAL A 525 -18.54 13.68 1.62
N TYR A 526 -17.96 12.49 1.75
CA TYR A 526 -16.85 12.25 2.65
C TYR A 526 -15.58 12.98 2.20
N ASP A 527 -15.28 12.97 0.90
CA ASP A 527 -14.09 13.64 0.36
C ASP A 527 -14.12 15.14 0.63
N GLN A 528 -15.31 15.77 0.47
CA GLN A 528 -15.50 17.17 0.78
C GLN A 528 -15.26 17.46 2.28
N TYR A 529 -15.76 16.59 3.16
CA TYR A 529 -15.55 16.68 4.59
C TYR A 529 -14.06 16.52 4.97
N ALA A 530 -13.38 15.50 4.42
CA ALA A 530 -11.98 15.22 4.73
C ALA A 530 -11.05 16.38 4.27
N ILE A 531 -11.30 16.92 3.08
CA ILE A 531 -10.56 18.10 2.58
C ILE A 531 -10.87 19.34 3.46
N GLU A 532 -12.14 19.56 3.82
CA GLU A 532 -12.50 20.66 4.71
C GLU A 532 -11.79 20.53 6.05
N TRP A 533 -11.77 19.33 6.64
CA TRP A 533 -11.09 19.05 7.88
C TRP A 533 -9.59 19.30 7.76
N ASN A 534 -8.94 18.83 6.71
CA ASN A 534 -7.49 18.89 6.54
C ASN A 534 -7.00 20.30 6.15
N TYR A 535 -7.80 21.09 5.42
CA TYR A 535 -7.34 22.33 4.79
C TYR A 535 -8.02 23.60 5.28
N ARG A 536 -9.07 23.53 6.12
CA ARG A 536 -9.65 24.72 6.73
C ARG A 536 -8.57 25.50 7.49
N TYR A 537 -8.47 26.80 7.21
CA TYR A 537 -7.50 27.70 7.85
C TYR A 537 -8.14 28.34 9.08
N PHE A 538 -7.41 28.34 10.21
CA PHE A 538 -7.87 28.86 11.50
C PHE A 538 -7.00 30.03 11.98
N PRO A 539 -7.12 31.22 11.38
CA PRO A 539 -6.30 32.37 11.76
C PRO A 539 -6.53 32.84 13.20
N GLN A 540 -7.69 32.50 13.76
CA GLN A 540 -8.04 32.89 15.14
C GLN A 540 -7.23 32.16 16.21
N TYR A 541 -6.57 31.06 15.87
CA TYR A 541 -5.75 30.32 16.82
C TYR A 541 -4.26 30.67 16.73
N ASP A 542 -3.85 31.41 15.69
CA ASP A 542 -2.49 31.92 15.46
C ASP A 542 -1.37 30.91 15.80
N GLY A 543 -1.57 29.66 15.38
CA GLY A 543 -0.62 28.55 15.64
C GLY A 543 -0.78 27.87 17.01
N ASP A 544 -1.78 28.20 17.78
CA ASP A 544 -2.18 27.47 18.99
C ASP A 544 -2.79 26.14 18.60
N LEU A 545 -1.95 25.10 18.60
CA LEU A 545 -2.33 23.75 18.16
C LEU A 545 -3.39 23.11 19.03
N ASP A 546 -3.35 23.37 20.33
CA ASP A 546 -4.31 22.77 21.27
C ASP A 546 -5.72 23.30 21.02
N LYS A 547 -5.87 24.61 20.80
CA LYS A 547 -7.16 25.19 20.46
C LYS A 547 -7.66 24.77 19.09
N GLU A 548 -6.76 24.69 18.10
CA GLU A 548 -7.12 24.17 16.78
C GLU A 548 -7.61 22.72 16.90
N ASN A 549 -6.85 21.87 17.60
CA ASN A 549 -7.18 20.46 17.79
C ASN A 549 -8.52 20.30 18.54
N GLN A 550 -8.73 21.00 19.63
CA GLN A 550 -9.99 20.97 20.39
C GLN A 550 -11.20 21.34 19.51
N SER A 551 -11.04 22.37 18.68
CA SER A 551 -12.09 22.80 17.76
C SER A 551 -12.39 21.76 16.68
N LEU A 552 -11.35 21.18 16.07
CA LEU A 552 -11.49 20.12 15.06
C LEU A 552 -12.08 18.85 15.65
N GLU A 553 -11.65 18.47 16.85
CA GLU A 553 -12.15 17.30 17.56
C GLU A 553 -13.63 17.44 17.91
N ALA A 554 -14.05 18.57 18.45
CA ALA A 554 -15.46 18.86 18.74
C ALA A 554 -16.32 18.85 17.47
N TRP A 555 -15.80 19.34 16.36
CA TRP A 555 -16.48 19.26 15.07
C TRP A 555 -16.56 17.82 14.54
N THR A 556 -15.48 17.04 14.66
CA THR A 556 -15.46 15.63 14.30
C THR A 556 -16.44 14.82 15.14
N ASP A 557 -16.58 15.09 16.45
CA ASP A 557 -17.57 14.44 17.33
C ASP A 557 -19.01 14.60 16.82
N GLN A 558 -19.33 15.75 16.24
CA GLN A 558 -20.64 15.97 15.63
C GLN A 558 -20.78 15.22 14.30
N LYS A 559 -19.71 15.20 13.49
CA LYS A 559 -19.72 14.58 12.16
C LYS A 559 -19.70 13.07 12.22
N ALA A 560 -19.02 12.46 13.19
CA ALA A 560 -18.93 11.02 13.39
C ALA A 560 -20.29 10.33 13.58
N LYS A 561 -21.34 11.07 13.92
CA LYS A 561 -22.71 10.55 14.00
C LYS A 561 -23.38 10.32 12.64
N GLN A 562 -22.77 10.78 11.57
CA GLN A 562 -23.30 10.66 10.21
C GLN A 562 -22.67 9.45 9.50
N PRO A 563 -23.41 8.41 9.12
CA PRO A 563 -22.85 7.22 8.50
C PRO A 563 -22.04 7.50 7.23
N TYR A 564 -22.40 8.52 6.45
CA TYR A 564 -21.73 8.89 5.22
C TYR A 564 -20.35 9.54 5.43
N LEU A 565 -20.02 9.90 6.66
CA LEU A 565 -18.74 10.52 7.03
C LEU A 565 -17.88 9.59 7.87
N ARG A 566 -18.29 8.33 8.03
CA ARG A 566 -17.47 7.31 8.69
C ARG A 566 -16.23 7.04 7.85
N PHE A 567 -15.09 6.99 8.53
CA PHE A 567 -13.82 6.57 7.96
C PHE A 567 -13.37 5.24 8.57
N MET A 568 -12.86 4.37 7.72
CA MET A 568 -12.14 3.19 8.17
C MET A 568 -11.19 2.70 7.06
N ARG A 569 -9.95 2.42 7.45
CA ARG A 569 -8.91 1.89 6.58
C ARG A 569 -9.18 0.45 6.18
N GLN A 570 -8.52 0.00 5.12
CA GLN A 570 -8.45 -1.41 4.77
C GLN A 570 -7.87 -2.21 5.95
N GLN A 571 -8.51 -3.32 6.27
CA GLN A 571 -8.08 -4.17 7.37
C GLN A 571 -7.15 -5.27 6.86
N MET A 572 -5.95 -5.40 7.43
CA MET A 572 -5.04 -6.52 7.15
C MET A 572 -5.64 -7.88 7.54
N ARG A 573 -6.48 -7.91 8.54
CA ARG A 573 -7.30 -9.06 8.92
C ARG A 573 -8.75 -8.63 8.89
N GLN A 574 -9.49 -9.16 7.95
CA GLN A 574 -10.89 -8.81 7.77
C GLN A 574 -11.73 -9.22 8.98
N ILE A 575 -12.18 -8.23 9.75
CA ILE A 575 -13.03 -8.37 10.93
C ILE A 575 -14.37 -7.67 10.68
N ASP A 576 -14.30 -6.44 10.17
CA ASP A 576 -15.45 -5.59 9.93
C ASP A 576 -16.03 -5.85 8.52
N PRO A 577 -17.24 -6.40 8.40
CA PRO A 577 -17.86 -6.71 7.12
C PRO A 577 -18.29 -5.46 6.34
N THR A 578 -18.19 -4.27 6.93
CA THR A 578 -18.50 -2.99 6.29
C THR A 578 -17.26 -2.24 5.81
N VAL A 579 -16.09 -2.89 5.90
CA VAL A 579 -14.79 -2.31 5.52
C VAL A 579 -14.11 -3.27 4.56
N VAL A 580 -14.66 -3.39 3.36
CA VAL A 580 -14.16 -4.31 2.34
C VAL A 580 -13.99 -3.60 1.01
N SER A 581 -13.07 -4.07 0.19
CA SER A 581 -12.88 -3.55 -1.15
C SER A 581 -13.88 -4.15 -2.14
N GLU A 582 -14.28 -3.35 -3.11
CA GLU A 582 -15.16 -3.73 -4.23
C GLU A 582 -16.53 -4.27 -3.78
N ASP A 583 -17.05 -3.69 -2.71
CA ASP A 583 -18.42 -3.86 -2.26
C ASP A 583 -19.25 -2.59 -2.55
N LEU A 584 -20.55 -2.71 -2.46
CA LEU A 584 -21.50 -1.61 -2.56
C LEU A 584 -22.72 -1.89 -1.71
N GLY A 585 -23.15 -0.86 -0.98
CA GLY A 585 -24.38 -0.88 -0.21
C GLY A 585 -24.26 -1.60 1.15
N ASN A 586 -25.21 -1.33 2.00
CA ASN A 586 -25.23 -1.80 3.39
C ASN A 586 -25.76 -3.24 3.58
N ASP A 587 -26.10 -3.93 2.51
CA ASP A 587 -26.57 -5.31 2.53
C ASP A 587 -25.74 -6.18 1.58
N PRO A 588 -24.62 -6.77 2.05
CA PRO A 588 -23.76 -7.60 1.21
C PRO A 588 -24.45 -8.79 0.55
N ILE A 589 -25.43 -9.43 1.20
CA ILE A 589 -26.17 -10.57 0.62
C ILE A 589 -26.98 -10.09 -0.59
N LYS A 590 -27.71 -9.01 -0.44
CA LYS A 590 -28.55 -8.45 -1.50
C LYS A 590 -27.70 -7.88 -2.65
N ALA A 591 -26.60 -7.20 -2.31
CA ALA A 591 -25.63 -6.70 -3.28
C ALA A 591 -25.02 -7.85 -4.09
N ALA A 592 -24.58 -8.92 -3.43
CA ALA A 592 -24.07 -10.12 -4.09
C ALA A 592 -25.10 -10.78 -5.00
N GLN A 593 -26.35 -10.90 -4.59
CA GLN A 593 -27.45 -11.45 -5.42
C GLN A 593 -27.61 -10.64 -6.72
N TYR A 594 -27.61 -9.31 -6.64
CA TYR A 594 -27.68 -8.45 -7.82
C TYR A 594 -26.45 -8.60 -8.71
N GLY A 595 -25.25 -8.56 -8.12
CA GLY A 595 -23.98 -8.69 -8.84
C GLY A 595 -23.86 -10.05 -9.54
N MET A 596 -24.13 -11.15 -8.84
CA MET A 596 -24.06 -12.51 -9.40
C MET A 596 -25.04 -12.71 -10.54
N LYS A 597 -26.25 -12.19 -10.42
CA LYS A 597 -27.24 -12.22 -11.51
C LYS A 597 -26.75 -11.49 -12.75
N ASN A 598 -26.04 -10.37 -12.58
CA ASN A 598 -25.40 -9.67 -13.68
C ASN A 598 -24.27 -10.50 -14.28
N LEU A 599 -23.37 -11.07 -13.45
CA LEU A 599 -22.26 -11.91 -13.91
C LEU A 599 -22.73 -13.13 -14.71
N GLU A 600 -23.79 -13.81 -14.29
CA GLU A 600 -24.40 -14.92 -15.05
C GLU A 600 -24.84 -14.49 -16.44
N ALA A 601 -25.45 -13.32 -16.55
CA ALA A 601 -25.89 -12.80 -17.85
C ALA A 601 -24.69 -12.40 -18.72
N ILE A 602 -23.65 -11.79 -18.14
CA ILE A 602 -22.41 -11.43 -18.83
C ILE A 602 -21.70 -12.69 -19.35
N GLN A 603 -21.56 -13.70 -18.50
CA GLN A 603 -20.92 -14.97 -18.87
C GLN A 603 -21.61 -15.67 -20.02
N ARG A 604 -22.95 -15.77 -19.99
CA ARG A 604 -23.73 -16.38 -21.07
C ARG A 604 -23.57 -15.67 -22.42
N ASN A 605 -23.34 -14.38 -22.40
CA ASN A 605 -23.23 -13.54 -23.58
C ASN A 605 -21.80 -13.17 -23.97
N LEU A 606 -20.80 -13.59 -23.22
CA LEU A 606 -19.40 -13.18 -23.40
C LEU A 606 -18.91 -13.38 -24.84
N ALA A 607 -19.11 -14.57 -25.40
CA ALA A 607 -18.71 -14.88 -26.78
C ALA A 607 -19.45 -14.06 -27.85
N LYS A 608 -20.68 -13.64 -27.52
CA LYS A 608 -21.49 -12.81 -28.44
C LYS A 608 -21.11 -11.34 -28.37
N TRP A 609 -20.69 -10.86 -27.22
CA TRP A 609 -20.40 -9.44 -27.01
C TRP A 609 -18.94 -9.07 -27.33
N VAL A 610 -18.00 -10.02 -27.19
CA VAL A 610 -16.58 -9.84 -27.52
C VAL A 610 -16.27 -10.66 -28.76
N THR A 611 -16.28 -10.00 -29.93
CA THR A 611 -16.14 -10.69 -31.23
C THR A 611 -14.79 -10.49 -31.89
N ASN A 612 -14.11 -9.36 -31.66
CA ASN A 612 -12.79 -9.04 -32.22
C ASN A 612 -11.69 -9.58 -31.30
N ASP A 613 -11.51 -10.90 -31.27
CA ASP A 613 -10.59 -11.58 -30.36
C ASP A 613 -10.11 -12.86 -31.06
N ASP A 614 -9.19 -12.68 -32.00
CA ASP A 614 -8.75 -13.72 -32.92
C ASP A 614 -8.08 -14.90 -32.22
N ASP A 615 -7.36 -14.62 -31.12
CA ASP A 615 -6.67 -15.62 -30.31
C ASP A 615 -7.41 -16.00 -29.02
N SER A 616 -8.65 -15.53 -28.86
CA SER A 616 -9.48 -15.76 -27.65
C SER A 616 -8.89 -15.32 -26.31
N ARG A 617 -7.78 -14.56 -26.32
CA ARG A 617 -7.08 -14.08 -25.12
C ARG A 617 -7.98 -13.20 -24.27
N LYS A 618 -8.61 -12.22 -24.88
CA LYS A 618 -9.48 -11.26 -24.19
C LYS A 618 -10.68 -11.92 -23.54
N LYS A 619 -11.30 -12.88 -24.24
CA LYS A 619 -12.41 -13.66 -23.66
C LYS A 619 -11.93 -14.50 -22.47
N ALA A 620 -10.72 -15.07 -22.54
CA ALA A 620 -10.13 -15.81 -21.43
C ALA A 620 -9.87 -14.90 -20.21
N GLU A 621 -9.28 -13.72 -20.42
CA GLU A 621 -9.07 -12.73 -19.36
C GLU A 621 -10.38 -12.29 -18.72
N LEU A 622 -11.40 -11.98 -19.51
CA LEU A 622 -12.71 -11.60 -19.00
C LEU A 622 -13.41 -12.73 -18.27
N ASN A 623 -13.27 -13.96 -18.74
CA ASN A 623 -13.83 -15.13 -18.05
C ASN A 623 -13.18 -15.33 -16.67
N LEU A 624 -11.86 -15.17 -16.58
CA LEU A 624 -11.14 -15.16 -15.32
C LEU A 624 -11.60 -14.01 -14.42
N ALA A 625 -11.74 -12.79 -14.97
CA ALA A 625 -12.22 -11.63 -14.23
C ALA A 625 -13.67 -11.83 -13.70
N ILE A 626 -14.55 -12.49 -14.46
CA ILE A 626 -15.90 -12.86 -14.01
C ILE A 626 -15.83 -13.82 -12.81
N ALA A 627 -14.98 -14.85 -12.89
CA ALA A 627 -14.82 -15.82 -11.80
C ALA A 627 -14.26 -15.15 -10.53
N GLN A 628 -13.28 -14.26 -10.68
CA GLN A 628 -12.70 -13.46 -9.60
C GLN A 628 -13.74 -12.56 -8.95
N GLN A 629 -14.55 -11.89 -9.75
CA GLN A 629 -15.61 -10.99 -9.25
C GLN A 629 -16.70 -11.77 -8.51
N TYR A 630 -17.04 -12.96 -8.99
CA TYR A 630 -17.97 -13.87 -8.31
C TYR A 630 -17.45 -14.26 -6.91
N ASN A 631 -16.19 -14.69 -6.84
CA ASN A 631 -15.54 -15.03 -5.58
C ASN A 631 -15.54 -13.83 -4.61
N ARG A 632 -15.28 -12.62 -5.12
CA ARG A 632 -15.28 -11.38 -4.32
C ARG A 632 -16.64 -11.11 -3.70
N TYR A 633 -17.73 -11.21 -4.48
CA TYR A 633 -19.09 -11.06 -3.93
C TYR A 633 -19.41 -12.10 -2.85
N LEU A 634 -18.98 -13.34 -3.05
CA LEU A 634 -19.15 -14.40 -2.06
C LEU A 634 -18.38 -14.10 -0.77
N LYS A 635 -17.11 -13.68 -0.88
CA LYS A 635 -16.28 -13.30 0.27
C LYS A 635 -16.88 -12.13 1.05
N ASN A 636 -17.41 -11.13 0.37
CA ASN A 636 -18.06 -9.99 1.01
C ASN A 636 -19.25 -10.43 1.87
N VAL A 637 -20.03 -11.42 1.41
CA VAL A 637 -21.11 -12.02 2.24
C VAL A 637 -20.52 -12.83 3.40
N MET A 638 -19.48 -13.64 3.16
CA MET A 638 -18.87 -14.46 4.19
C MET A 638 -18.23 -13.62 5.31
N ASN A 639 -17.89 -12.37 5.05
CA ASN A 639 -17.38 -11.45 6.08
C ASN A 639 -18.44 -11.11 7.16
N LEU A 640 -19.72 -11.34 6.89
CA LEU A 640 -20.76 -11.23 7.92
C LEU A 640 -20.67 -12.34 8.98
N VAL A 641 -20.08 -13.50 8.63
CA VAL A 641 -19.98 -14.65 9.55
C VAL A 641 -18.85 -14.40 10.54
N GLY A 642 -19.16 -14.26 11.79
CA GLY A 642 -18.24 -13.84 12.84
C GLY A 642 -17.81 -12.37 12.71
N GLY A 643 -18.53 -11.59 11.89
CA GLY A 643 -18.20 -10.19 11.62
C GLY A 643 -18.43 -9.29 12.84
N VAL A 644 -17.53 -8.32 13.00
CA VAL A 644 -17.60 -7.31 14.05
C VAL A 644 -17.38 -5.94 13.41
N VAL A 645 -18.38 -5.08 13.44
CA VAL A 645 -18.24 -3.68 13.03
C VAL A 645 -17.38 -2.95 14.06
N VAL A 646 -16.34 -2.29 13.59
CA VAL A 646 -15.37 -1.57 14.41
C VAL A 646 -15.49 -0.08 14.15
N ASN A 647 -15.62 0.70 15.21
CA ASN A 647 -15.65 2.16 15.11
C ASN A 647 -14.52 2.78 15.92
N VAL A 648 -13.88 3.78 15.35
CA VAL A 648 -13.04 4.70 16.11
C VAL A 648 -13.97 5.63 16.87
N SER A 649 -14.17 5.38 18.14
CA SER A 649 -15.13 6.13 18.96
C SER A 649 -14.54 6.51 20.30
N LYS A 650 -14.93 7.68 20.80
CA LYS A 650 -14.65 8.10 22.16
C LYS A 650 -15.59 7.40 23.13
N GLU A 651 -15.12 7.19 24.34
CA GLU A 651 -15.97 6.81 25.46
C GLU A 651 -17.09 7.85 25.61
N ASN A 652 -18.30 7.42 25.89
CA ASN A 652 -19.50 8.28 26.03
C ASN A 652 -19.98 8.99 24.74
N SER A 653 -19.44 8.66 23.57
CA SER A 653 -19.92 9.23 22.29
C SER A 653 -21.29 8.68 21.86
N GLY A 654 -21.75 7.59 22.48
CA GLY A 654 -22.93 6.83 22.08
C GLY A 654 -22.69 5.93 20.85
N ILE A 655 -21.47 5.91 20.31
CA ILE A 655 -21.07 5.04 19.20
C ILE A 655 -20.30 3.85 19.80
N PRO A 656 -20.81 2.62 19.71
CA PRO A 656 -20.12 1.46 20.25
C PRO A 656 -18.83 1.20 19.49
N ARG A 657 -17.72 0.95 20.22
CA ARG A 657 -16.42 0.62 19.60
C ARG A 657 -16.48 -0.67 18.80
N TYR A 658 -17.16 -1.67 19.29
CA TYR A 658 -17.37 -2.96 18.66
C TYR A 658 -18.85 -3.31 18.64
N GLN A 659 -19.32 -3.77 17.50
CA GLN A 659 -20.69 -4.25 17.34
C GLN A 659 -20.69 -5.56 16.56
N VAL A 660 -20.97 -6.65 17.25
CA VAL A 660 -21.05 -7.97 16.61
C VAL A 660 -22.24 -8.01 15.66
N VAL A 661 -22.06 -8.57 14.47
CA VAL A 661 -23.13 -8.78 13.51
C VAL A 661 -24.21 -9.66 14.14
N PRO A 662 -25.50 -9.31 14.05
CA PRO A 662 -26.55 -10.10 14.68
C PRO A 662 -26.53 -11.58 14.24
N LYS A 663 -26.68 -12.50 15.20
CA LYS A 663 -26.65 -13.96 14.98
C LYS A 663 -27.44 -14.43 13.77
N ALA A 664 -28.69 -13.97 13.64
CA ALA A 664 -29.56 -14.34 12.52
C ALA A 664 -28.95 -13.95 11.16
N ARG A 665 -28.24 -12.80 11.11
CA ARG A 665 -27.61 -12.30 9.92
C ARG A 665 -26.35 -13.08 9.56
N GLN A 666 -25.55 -13.45 10.55
CA GLN A 666 -24.39 -14.32 10.38
C GLN A 666 -24.81 -15.68 9.81
N ARG A 667 -25.80 -16.31 10.42
CA ARG A 667 -26.35 -17.58 9.96
C ARG A 667 -26.95 -17.50 8.55
N GLN A 668 -27.70 -16.43 8.26
CA GLN A 668 -28.24 -16.20 6.92
C GLN A 668 -27.12 -16.12 5.87
N ALA A 669 -26.02 -15.40 6.18
CA ALA A 669 -24.87 -15.27 5.30
C ALA A 669 -24.19 -16.63 5.04
N LEU A 670 -23.95 -17.42 6.09
CA LEU A 670 -23.37 -18.76 5.96
C LEU A 670 -24.21 -19.67 5.08
N LEU A 671 -25.51 -19.76 5.37
CA LEU A 671 -26.42 -20.65 4.62
C LEU A 671 -26.56 -20.20 3.15
N TRP A 672 -26.60 -18.89 2.92
CA TRP A 672 -26.61 -18.34 1.58
C TRP A 672 -25.31 -18.70 0.84
N ALA A 673 -24.13 -18.49 1.46
CA ALA A 673 -22.83 -18.80 0.85
C ALA A 673 -22.70 -20.30 0.51
N LEU A 674 -23.09 -21.19 1.43
CA LEU A 674 -23.07 -22.64 1.19
C LEU A 674 -23.97 -23.05 0.01
N ASN A 675 -25.12 -22.38 -0.15
CA ASN A 675 -26.01 -22.63 -1.29
C ASN A 675 -25.41 -22.11 -2.59
N GLU A 676 -24.83 -20.91 -2.59
CA GLU A 676 -24.19 -20.32 -3.77
C GLU A 676 -23.00 -21.18 -4.25
N ILE A 677 -22.18 -21.69 -3.33
CA ILE A 677 -21.07 -22.59 -3.67
C ILE A 677 -21.60 -23.81 -4.44
N LYS A 678 -22.72 -24.40 -4.03
CA LYS A 678 -23.33 -25.55 -4.72
C LYS A 678 -23.86 -25.22 -6.12
N THR A 679 -24.38 -24.01 -6.29
CA THR A 679 -24.95 -23.56 -7.58
C THR A 679 -23.89 -23.07 -8.54
N PHE A 680 -22.81 -22.52 -8.05
CA PHE A 680 -21.71 -21.99 -8.85
C PHE A 680 -21.09 -23.03 -9.80
N ALA A 681 -20.90 -24.25 -9.35
CA ALA A 681 -20.39 -25.34 -10.19
C ALA A 681 -21.25 -25.58 -11.46
N ARG A 682 -22.56 -25.32 -11.41
CA ARG A 682 -23.43 -25.47 -12.58
C ARG A 682 -23.19 -24.39 -13.65
N HIS A 683 -22.70 -23.24 -13.26
CA HIS A 683 -22.35 -22.15 -14.17
C HIS A 683 -20.96 -22.34 -14.77
N ALA A 684 -20.07 -22.95 -14.02
CA ALA A 684 -18.72 -23.23 -14.42
C ALA A 684 -18.62 -24.21 -15.59
N ASP A 685 -19.37 -25.29 -15.55
CA ASP A 685 -19.34 -26.36 -16.56
C ASP A 685 -19.70 -25.86 -17.98
N ARG A 686 -20.52 -24.80 -18.09
CA ARG A 686 -20.90 -24.23 -19.40
C ARG A 686 -19.79 -23.43 -20.10
N VAL A 687 -18.75 -23.03 -19.37
CA VAL A 687 -17.63 -22.24 -19.92
C VAL A 687 -16.45 -23.14 -20.27
N ALA A 688 -16.35 -24.32 -19.65
CA ALA A 688 -15.32 -25.32 -19.94
C ALA A 688 -15.43 -25.96 -21.34
N GLU A 689 -16.49 -25.68 -22.10
CA GLU A 689 -16.63 -26.11 -23.50
C GLU A 689 -15.62 -25.48 -24.46
N ARG A 690 -14.72 -24.61 -23.98
CA ARG A 690 -13.65 -24.06 -24.80
C ARG A 690 -12.51 -25.04 -24.94
N LYS A 691 -12.47 -25.71 -26.07
CA LYS A 691 -11.44 -26.67 -26.51
C LYS A 691 -10.00 -26.10 -26.51
N GLU A 692 -9.83 -24.81 -26.32
CA GLU A 692 -8.57 -24.07 -26.42
C GLU A 692 -7.73 -24.15 -25.14
N PHE A 693 -8.34 -24.45 -24.00
CA PHE A 693 -7.61 -24.61 -22.74
C PHE A 693 -7.66 -26.08 -22.29
N MET A 694 -6.61 -26.82 -22.59
CA MET A 694 -6.40 -28.18 -22.09
C MET A 694 -6.08 -28.19 -20.58
N SER A 695 -6.66 -27.29 -19.80
CA SER A 695 -6.34 -27.17 -18.37
C SER A 695 -7.54 -27.55 -17.52
N VAL A 696 -7.26 -27.97 -16.32
CA VAL A 696 -8.22 -28.19 -15.23
C VAL A 696 -9.15 -26.98 -15.11
N SER A 697 -10.41 -27.23 -14.92
CA SER A 697 -11.43 -26.20 -14.71
C SER A 697 -10.98 -25.17 -13.66
N TYR A 698 -10.87 -23.90 -14.04
CA TYR A 698 -10.63 -22.80 -13.11
C TYR A 698 -11.60 -22.81 -11.94
N TYR A 699 -12.78 -23.27 -12.18
CA TYR A 699 -13.87 -23.29 -11.25
C TYR A 699 -13.69 -24.35 -10.16
N ASP A 700 -13.19 -25.54 -10.49
CA ASP A 700 -12.93 -26.57 -9.48
C ASP A 700 -11.86 -26.12 -8.50
N GLN A 701 -10.85 -25.41 -9.00
CA GLN A 701 -9.79 -24.87 -8.18
C GLN A 701 -10.29 -23.68 -7.33
N LEU A 702 -11.05 -22.76 -7.95
CA LEU A 702 -11.66 -21.65 -7.23
C LEU A 702 -12.62 -22.17 -6.14
N MET A 703 -13.35 -23.24 -6.42
CA MET A 703 -14.21 -23.91 -5.47
C MET A 703 -13.46 -24.49 -4.27
N GLU A 704 -12.30 -25.10 -4.49
CA GLU A 704 -11.45 -25.60 -3.41
C GLU A 704 -11.01 -24.46 -2.48
N PHE A 705 -10.63 -23.30 -3.04
CA PHE A 705 -10.28 -22.11 -2.25
C PHE A 705 -11.46 -21.53 -1.50
N ILE A 706 -12.62 -21.39 -2.15
CA ILE A 706 -13.84 -20.86 -1.53
C ILE A 706 -14.25 -21.74 -0.34
N ILE A 707 -14.17 -23.05 -0.49
CA ILE A 707 -14.50 -23.97 0.59
C ILE A 707 -13.47 -23.88 1.72
N LYS A 708 -12.20 -23.70 1.41
CA LYS A 708 -11.16 -23.48 2.41
C LYS A 708 -11.40 -22.18 3.18
N ASP A 709 -11.69 -21.08 2.46
CA ASP A 709 -12.03 -19.79 3.09
C ASP A 709 -13.24 -19.92 4.02
N LEU A 710 -14.23 -20.77 3.66
CA LEU A 710 -15.37 -21.05 4.52
C LEU A 710 -14.95 -21.61 5.89
N PHE A 711 -13.91 -22.45 5.95
CA PHE A 711 -13.42 -22.98 7.23
C PHE A 711 -12.59 -21.95 8.02
N ASP A 712 -11.97 -21.01 7.35
CA ASP A 712 -11.13 -20.01 8.00
C ASP A 712 -11.97 -18.94 8.75
N VAL A 713 -13.26 -18.78 8.40
CA VAL A 713 -14.14 -17.86 9.14
C VAL A 713 -14.40 -18.29 10.59
N ARG A 714 -14.11 -19.54 10.98
CA ARG A 714 -14.26 -20.03 12.36
C ARG A 714 -13.52 -19.15 13.37
N ALA A 715 -12.36 -18.62 13.02
CA ALA A 715 -11.58 -17.74 13.90
C ALA A 715 -12.36 -16.46 14.26
N ARG A 716 -13.09 -15.90 13.28
CA ARG A 716 -13.96 -14.74 13.52
C ARG A 716 -15.19 -15.11 14.35
N VAL A 717 -15.76 -16.30 14.12
CA VAL A 717 -16.88 -16.79 14.93
C VAL A 717 -16.49 -16.92 16.40
N ILE A 718 -15.30 -17.48 16.69
CA ILE A 718 -14.74 -17.57 18.05
C ILE A 718 -14.58 -16.17 18.66
N MET A 719 -14.06 -15.22 17.91
CA MET A 719 -13.90 -13.84 18.36
C MET A 719 -15.25 -13.17 18.64
N ALA A 720 -16.22 -13.32 17.73
CA ALA A 720 -17.54 -12.73 17.88
C ALA A 720 -18.30 -13.33 19.09
N GLU A 721 -18.20 -14.64 19.30
CA GLU A 721 -18.76 -15.32 20.47
C GLU A 721 -18.11 -14.84 21.78
N HIS A 722 -16.80 -14.56 21.76
CA HIS A 722 -16.10 -14.01 22.92
C HIS A 722 -16.56 -12.58 23.24
N LEU A 723 -16.79 -11.74 22.22
CA LEU A 723 -17.24 -10.36 22.40
C LEU A 723 -18.72 -10.27 22.78
N ASP A 724 -19.55 -11.17 22.30
CA ASP A 724 -20.99 -11.23 22.61
C ASP A 724 -21.44 -12.69 22.75
N SER A 725 -21.70 -13.13 23.96
CA SER A 725 -22.18 -14.50 24.27
C SER A 725 -23.51 -14.88 23.61
N LYS A 726 -24.26 -13.90 23.09
CA LYS A 726 -25.51 -14.12 22.33
C LYS A 726 -25.25 -14.23 20.83
N SER A 727 -24.02 -14.11 20.40
CA SER A 727 -23.63 -14.22 19.01
C SER A 727 -23.85 -15.63 18.45
N TYR A 728 -23.55 -15.79 17.17
CA TYR A 728 -23.52 -17.07 16.48
C TYR A 728 -22.34 -17.88 17.03
N THR A 729 -22.64 -19.00 17.67
CA THR A 729 -21.61 -19.77 18.39
C THR A 729 -20.84 -20.68 17.45
N LEU A 730 -19.61 -21.04 17.85
CA LEU A 730 -18.77 -21.98 17.09
C LEU A 730 -19.50 -23.34 16.90
N ARG A 731 -20.24 -23.79 17.89
CA ARG A 731 -21.05 -24.99 17.80
C ARG A 731 -22.12 -24.89 16.72
N GLU A 732 -22.90 -23.81 16.72
CA GLU A 732 -23.96 -23.60 15.73
C GLU A 732 -23.39 -23.48 14.32
N TYR A 733 -22.24 -22.82 14.18
CA TYR A 733 -21.52 -22.74 12.93
C TYR A 733 -21.17 -24.14 12.39
N PHE A 734 -20.55 -24.99 13.21
CA PHE A 734 -20.21 -26.35 12.81
C PHE A 734 -21.44 -27.23 12.53
N ASP A 735 -22.51 -27.10 13.30
CA ASP A 735 -23.75 -27.82 13.05
C ASP A 735 -24.36 -27.40 11.70
N ASP A 736 -24.42 -26.11 11.39
CA ASP A 736 -24.95 -25.63 10.11
C ASP A 736 -24.03 -26.03 8.93
N VAL A 737 -22.70 -25.92 9.05
CA VAL A 737 -21.73 -26.38 8.05
C VAL A 737 -21.91 -27.87 7.77
N TYR A 738 -21.91 -28.68 8.82
CA TYR A 738 -22.10 -30.13 8.72
C TYR A 738 -23.42 -30.52 8.02
N GLN A 739 -24.53 -29.95 8.45
CA GLN A 739 -25.86 -30.26 7.88
C GLN A 739 -25.95 -29.87 6.40
N ASN A 740 -25.34 -28.78 6.01
CA ASN A 740 -25.42 -28.26 4.64
C ASN A 740 -24.43 -28.93 3.68
N ILE A 741 -23.18 -29.17 4.11
CA ILE A 741 -22.19 -29.85 3.28
C ILE A 741 -22.63 -31.28 2.97
N PHE A 742 -23.06 -32.02 3.99
CA PHE A 742 -23.44 -33.44 3.85
C PHE A 742 -24.92 -33.64 3.59
N ALA A 743 -25.68 -32.61 3.22
CA ALA A 743 -27.13 -32.68 3.07
C ALA A 743 -27.61 -33.86 2.17
N SER A 744 -26.96 -34.08 1.03
CA SER A 744 -27.30 -35.18 0.12
C SER A 744 -26.91 -36.53 0.70
N THR A 745 -25.72 -36.66 1.25
CA THR A 745 -25.21 -37.85 1.91
C THR A 745 -26.07 -38.25 3.12
N LEU A 746 -26.44 -37.28 3.97
CA LEU A 746 -27.33 -37.51 5.11
C LEU A 746 -28.72 -38.03 4.67
N ALA A 747 -29.28 -37.40 3.63
CA ALA A 747 -30.60 -37.76 3.09
C ALA A 747 -30.62 -39.02 2.20
N GLY A 748 -29.44 -39.59 1.88
CA GLY A 748 -29.35 -40.75 0.97
C GLY A 748 -29.53 -40.44 -0.49
N ARG A 749 -29.40 -39.19 -0.85
CA ARG A 749 -29.35 -38.75 -2.26
C ARG A 749 -27.94 -38.82 -2.82
N VAL A 750 -27.81 -38.96 -4.10
CA VAL A 750 -26.49 -38.87 -4.82
C VAL A 750 -26.02 -37.45 -4.73
N PRO A 751 -24.84 -37.20 -4.14
CA PRO A 751 -24.28 -35.86 -4.09
C PRO A 751 -23.83 -35.38 -5.49
N THR A 752 -24.08 -34.11 -5.79
CA THR A 752 -23.57 -33.45 -7.00
C THR A 752 -22.03 -33.36 -6.95
N HIS A 753 -21.40 -33.05 -8.07
CA HIS A 753 -19.95 -32.86 -8.11
C HIS A 753 -19.48 -31.79 -7.11
N ALA A 754 -20.18 -30.65 -7.03
CA ALA A 754 -19.87 -29.61 -6.05
C ALA A 754 -20.00 -30.12 -4.60
N GLU A 755 -21.08 -30.88 -4.30
CA GLU A 755 -21.24 -31.45 -2.97
C GLU A 755 -20.14 -32.47 -2.65
N GLN A 756 -19.74 -33.30 -3.61
CA GLN A 756 -18.61 -34.24 -3.43
C GLN A 756 -17.31 -33.49 -3.11
N LEU A 757 -17.04 -32.41 -3.82
CA LEU A 757 -15.85 -31.57 -3.57
C LEU A 757 -15.91 -30.92 -2.18
N MET A 758 -17.07 -30.42 -1.78
CA MET A 758 -17.28 -29.86 -0.43
C MET A 758 -17.09 -30.91 0.66
N GLU A 759 -17.64 -32.09 0.49
CA GLU A 759 -17.47 -33.22 1.42
C GLU A 759 -16.02 -33.66 1.56
N HIS A 760 -15.28 -33.74 0.43
CA HIS A 760 -13.85 -34.05 0.42
C HIS A 760 -13.02 -32.99 1.13
N THR A 761 -13.27 -31.72 0.83
CA THR A 761 -12.50 -30.61 1.40
C THR A 761 -12.75 -30.49 2.90
N PHE A 762 -14.02 -30.67 3.34
CA PHE A 762 -14.34 -30.74 4.76
C PHE A 762 -13.56 -31.85 5.47
N LEU A 763 -13.57 -33.07 4.91
CA LEU A 763 -12.88 -34.19 5.55
C LEU A 763 -11.36 -34.04 5.50
N ASN A 764 -10.79 -33.45 4.45
CA ASN A 764 -9.36 -33.13 4.42
C ASN A 764 -8.99 -32.20 5.59
N GLN A 765 -9.74 -31.14 5.76
CA GLN A 765 -9.53 -30.19 6.85
C GLN A 765 -9.72 -30.84 8.21
N ALA A 766 -10.83 -31.57 8.38
CA ALA A 766 -11.16 -32.24 9.62
C ALA A 766 -10.13 -33.31 10.02
N THR A 767 -9.69 -34.12 9.05
CA THR A 767 -8.67 -35.17 9.26
C THR A 767 -7.35 -34.55 9.70
N ASN A 768 -6.89 -33.48 9.04
CA ASN A 768 -5.63 -32.82 9.41
C ASN A 768 -5.71 -32.25 10.83
N VAL A 769 -6.79 -31.54 11.17
CA VAL A 769 -6.95 -30.91 12.49
C VAL A 769 -7.04 -31.98 13.60
N VAL A 770 -7.75 -33.07 13.37
CA VAL A 770 -7.92 -34.15 14.37
C VAL A 770 -6.62 -34.94 14.57
N ILE A 771 -5.90 -35.25 13.48
CA ILE A 771 -4.61 -35.98 13.57
C ILE A 771 -3.55 -35.11 14.26
N ASP A 772 -3.41 -33.86 13.87
CA ASP A 772 -2.47 -32.95 14.49
C ASP A 772 -2.74 -32.75 15.98
N GLY A 773 -4.02 -32.73 16.36
CA GLY A 773 -4.43 -32.67 17.77
C GLY A 773 -4.10 -33.91 18.59
N VAL A 774 -4.08 -35.09 17.98
CA VAL A 774 -3.75 -36.37 18.64
C VAL A 774 -2.23 -36.59 18.73
N GLU A 775 -1.47 -36.19 17.72
CA GLU A 775 -0.02 -36.39 17.67
C GLU A 775 0.75 -35.38 18.52
N GLY A 776 0.09 -34.45 19.18
CA GLY A 776 0.72 -33.47 20.06
C GLY A 776 1.70 -32.55 19.32
N ALA A 777 1.51 -32.37 18.03
CA ALA A 777 2.22 -31.34 17.29
C ALA A 777 2.04 -30.02 18.05
N SER A 778 3.13 -29.43 18.49
CA SER A 778 3.13 -28.07 19.02
C SER A 778 2.20 -27.25 18.13
N PRO A 779 1.27 -26.45 18.68
CA PRO A 779 0.39 -25.67 17.85
C PRO A 779 1.28 -24.83 16.96
N SER A 780 1.58 -25.32 15.78
CA SER A 780 2.08 -24.48 14.70
C SER A 780 1.06 -23.37 14.68
N VAL A 781 1.52 -22.15 14.93
CA VAL A 781 0.72 -20.94 14.84
C VAL A 781 -0.28 -21.18 13.71
N PRO A 782 -1.60 -21.24 14.00
CA PRO A 782 -2.56 -21.67 13.01
C PRO A 782 -2.29 -20.92 11.73
N ALA A 783 -2.30 -21.57 10.59
CA ALA A 783 -2.11 -20.94 9.29
C ALA A 783 -3.11 -19.78 9.04
N ALA A 784 -4.16 -19.68 9.87
CA ALA A 784 -5.06 -18.55 10.00
C ALA A 784 -4.41 -17.21 10.43
N ILE A 785 -3.13 -17.22 10.84
CA ILE A 785 -2.36 -16.01 11.14
C ILE A 785 -1.49 -15.61 9.94
N ARG A 786 -1.46 -16.38 8.88
CA ARG A 786 -0.83 -15.94 7.64
C ARG A 786 -1.67 -14.83 7.04
N SER A 787 -1.04 -13.69 6.91
CA SER A 787 -1.60 -12.46 6.34
C SER A 787 -2.47 -12.74 5.12
N TYR A 788 -3.74 -12.39 5.21
CA TYR A 788 -4.71 -12.47 4.12
C TYR A 788 -4.32 -11.58 2.92
N ASP A 789 -3.42 -10.62 3.10
CA ASP A 789 -3.16 -9.56 2.14
C ASP A 789 -2.17 -9.88 1.04
N ASN A 790 -1.27 -10.82 1.28
CA ASN A 790 -0.38 -11.29 0.22
C ASN A 790 -0.90 -12.55 -0.47
N ASP A 791 -1.97 -13.14 0.03
CA ASP A 791 -2.39 -14.47 -0.41
C ASP A 791 -3.33 -14.47 -1.61
N ALA A 792 -3.98 -13.36 -1.98
CA ALA A 792 -4.76 -13.38 -3.21
C ALA A 792 -3.83 -13.57 -4.43
N ALA A 793 -2.75 -12.79 -4.52
CA ALA A 793 -1.78 -12.94 -5.59
C ALA A 793 -0.96 -14.23 -5.45
N SER A 794 -0.53 -14.61 -4.23
CA SER A 794 0.21 -15.86 -3.99
C SER A 794 -0.68 -17.09 -4.12
N THR A 795 -1.96 -16.97 -3.76
CA THR A 795 -2.96 -18.01 -3.96
C THR A 795 -3.24 -18.21 -5.45
N TYR A 796 -3.36 -17.12 -6.22
CA TYR A 796 -3.47 -17.20 -7.67
C TYR A 796 -2.22 -17.76 -8.34
N LEU A 797 -1.03 -17.36 -7.88
CA LEU A 797 0.24 -17.94 -8.35
C LEU A 797 0.32 -19.43 -8.07
N SER A 798 -0.06 -19.88 -6.87
CA SER A 798 -0.03 -21.31 -6.54
C SER A 798 -1.03 -22.12 -7.38
N VAL A 799 -2.17 -21.55 -7.74
CA VAL A 799 -3.15 -22.17 -8.65
C VAL A 799 -2.58 -22.26 -10.06
N ILE A 800 -2.01 -21.17 -10.55
CA ILE A 800 -1.46 -21.08 -11.91
C ILE A 800 -0.21 -21.95 -12.05
N GLU A 801 0.60 -22.06 -11.00
CA GLU A 801 1.77 -22.95 -10.99
C GLU A 801 1.41 -24.43 -10.94
N ARG A 802 0.37 -24.81 -10.21
CA ARG A 802 -0.17 -26.16 -10.23
C ARG A 802 -0.74 -26.54 -11.60
N LEU A 803 -1.22 -25.56 -12.35
CA LEU A 803 -1.74 -25.73 -13.70
C LEU A 803 -0.64 -25.90 -14.77
N GLY A 804 0.62 -25.63 -14.44
CA GLY A 804 1.73 -25.75 -15.40
C GLY A 804 1.66 -24.77 -16.57
N TYR A 805 0.73 -23.81 -16.56
CA TYR A 805 0.44 -22.91 -17.67
C TYR A 805 0.19 -21.48 -17.17
N ALA A 806 1.24 -20.69 -17.07
CA ALA A 806 1.10 -19.26 -17.05
C ALA A 806 1.91 -18.67 -18.18
N PRO A 807 1.31 -17.93 -19.12
CA PRO A 807 2.06 -17.04 -19.98
C PRO A 807 2.94 -16.15 -19.09
N ALA A 808 4.14 -15.84 -19.55
CA ALA A 808 5.05 -14.96 -18.82
C ALA A 808 4.37 -13.64 -18.39
N ASP A 809 3.46 -13.14 -19.23
CA ASP A 809 2.65 -11.96 -19.04
C ASP A 809 1.67 -12.09 -17.85
N LEU A 810 1.07 -13.26 -17.65
CA LEU A 810 0.14 -13.49 -16.56
C LEU A 810 0.88 -13.65 -15.23
N LYS A 811 2.09 -14.25 -15.23
CA LYS A 811 2.98 -14.26 -14.07
C LYS A 811 3.42 -12.86 -13.69
N ALA A 812 3.77 -12.02 -14.65
CA ALA A 812 4.11 -10.61 -14.42
C ALA A 812 2.92 -9.83 -13.86
N GLN A 813 1.72 -10.00 -14.39
CA GLN A 813 0.50 -9.35 -13.91
C GLN A 813 0.12 -9.77 -12.48
N LEU A 814 0.32 -11.03 -12.13
CA LEU A 814 0.02 -11.53 -10.79
C LEU A 814 1.09 -11.16 -9.76
N LEU A 815 2.34 -11.04 -10.20
CA LEU A 815 3.45 -10.57 -9.37
C LEU A 815 3.39 -9.04 -9.16
N ASN A 816 2.88 -8.32 -10.16
CA ASN A 816 2.70 -6.87 -10.14
C ASN A 816 1.28 -6.46 -9.72
N ALA A 817 0.39 -7.40 -9.39
CA ALA A 817 -0.90 -7.05 -8.83
C ALA A 817 -0.67 -6.20 -7.56
N PRO A 818 -1.18 -4.96 -7.53
CA PRO A 818 -0.81 -3.97 -6.51
C PRO A 818 -1.50 -4.23 -5.16
N VAL A 819 -1.47 -5.48 -4.71
CA VAL A 819 -2.10 -5.89 -3.46
C VAL A 819 -1.32 -5.39 -2.24
N ALA A 820 -0.06 -5.01 -2.42
CA ALA A 820 0.84 -4.78 -1.31
C ALA A 820 1.22 -3.31 -1.09
N VAL A 821 1.12 -2.45 -2.10
CA VAL A 821 1.76 -1.12 -2.01
C VAL A 821 0.92 -0.17 -1.16
N ASP A 822 -0.40 -0.22 -1.27
CA ASP A 822 -1.28 0.68 -0.51
C ASP A 822 -1.39 0.27 0.96
N GLY A 823 -1.49 -1.03 1.26
CA GLY A 823 -1.55 -1.54 2.63
C GLY A 823 -0.22 -1.43 3.40
N GLU A 824 0.92 -1.56 2.71
CA GLU A 824 2.24 -1.38 3.32
C GLU A 824 2.56 0.09 3.59
N GLN A 825 2.07 1.04 2.78
CA GLN A 825 2.19 2.47 3.07
C GLN A 825 1.37 2.87 4.29
N ASP A 826 0.15 2.39 4.41
CA ASP A 826 -0.70 2.64 5.58
C ASP A 826 -0.06 2.06 6.86
N ALA A 827 0.64 0.93 6.78
CA ALA A 827 1.34 0.32 7.90
C ALA A 827 2.68 1.01 8.25
N GLN A 828 3.35 1.61 7.27
CA GLN A 828 4.65 2.28 7.50
C GLN A 828 4.52 3.62 8.23
N PHE A 829 3.37 4.28 8.16
CA PHE A 829 3.17 5.62 8.70
C PHE A 829 2.58 5.65 10.12
N GLY A 830 2.75 4.59 10.89
CA GLY A 830 2.35 4.60 12.30
C GLY A 830 0.87 4.93 12.46
N ASP A 831 0.05 3.99 12.14
CA ASP A 831 -1.38 4.08 12.13
C ASP A 831 -1.94 4.51 13.50
N PRO A 832 -2.57 5.71 13.65
CA PRO A 832 -3.33 6.01 14.85
C PRO A 832 -4.40 4.97 15.12
N ALA A 833 -4.94 4.34 14.07
CA ALA A 833 -5.87 3.23 14.17
C ALA A 833 -5.18 1.89 14.48
N ALA A 834 -3.86 1.73 14.33
CA ALA A 834 -3.16 0.54 14.78
C ALA A 834 -3.29 0.32 16.30
N ASN A 835 -3.43 1.41 17.06
CA ASN A 835 -3.79 1.35 18.48
C ASN A 835 -5.30 1.07 18.70
N VAL A 836 -6.13 1.29 17.68
CA VAL A 836 -7.59 1.00 17.71
C VAL A 836 -7.86 -0.43 17.27
N TYR A 837 -7.04 -0.97 16.40
CA TYR A 837 -6.95 -2.40 16.15
C TYR A 837 -5.84 -2.97 17.01
N PRO A 838 -6.08 -3.24 18.30
CA PRO A 838 -5.13 -4.05 19.01
C PRO A 838 -4.94 -5.27 18.11
N THR A 839 -3.72 -5.56 17.75
CA THR A 839 -3.37 -6.85 17.21
C THR A 839 -4.00 -7.83 18.16
N PHE A 840 -5.20 -8.36 17.80
CA PHE A 840 -5.89 -9.32 18.64
C PHE A 840 -5.04 -10.58 18.65
N SER A 841 -3.94 -10.53 19.34
CA SER A 841 -3.17 -11.69 19.76
C SER A 841 -3.81 -12.36 20.96
N VAL A 842 -5.10 -12.16 21.17
CA VAL A 842 -5.85 -13.01 22.06
C VAL A 842 -5.79 -14.39 21.44
N LYS A 843 -4.95 -15.24 21.98
CA LYS A 843 -5.00 -16.68 21.75
C LYS A 843 -6.32 -17.17 22.32
N LEU A 844 -7.40 -16.91 21.58
CA LEU A 844 -8.68 -17.54 21.87
C LEU A 844 -8.46 -19.02 21.66
N LEU A 845 -8.83 -19.82 22.66
CA LEU A 845 -8.73 -21.26 22.57
C LEU A 845 -9.61 -21.75 21.42
N ASP A 846 -8.95 -22.17 20.33
CA ASP A 846 -9.65 -22.75 19.19
C ASP A 846 -10.01 -24.21 19.56
N LYS A 847 -11.29 -24.45 19.82
CA LYS A 847 -11.85 -25.79 20.11
C LYS A 847 -12.46 -26.43 18.87
N SER A 848 -12.11 -25.99 17.68
CA SER A 848 -12.69 -26.53 16.43
C SER A 848 -12.35 -28.01 16.20
N ASP A 849 -11.22 -28.48 16.72
CA ASP A 849 -10.84 -29.89 16.74
C ASP A 849 -11.94 -30.79 17.35
N ILE A 850 -12.55 -30.38 18.48
CA ILE A 850 -13.66 -31.08 19.13
C ILE A 850 -14.86 -31.19 18.17
N TYR A 851 -15.21 -30.10 17.49
CA TYR A 851 -16.35 -30.10 16.57
C TYR A 851 -16.09 -30.91 15.30
N TYR A 852 -14.87 -30.88 14.77
CA TYR A 852 -14.47 -31.77 13.69
C TYR A 852 -14.54 -33.24 14.11
N GLN A 853 -14.02 -33.57 15.29
CA GLN A 853 -14.10 -34.93 15.84
C GLN A 853 -15.55 -35.41 15.96
N VAL A 854 -16.45 -34.57 16.51
CA VAL A 854 -17.88 -34.88 16.62
C VAL A 854 -18.50 -35.11 15.22
N ALA A 855 -18.19 -34.26 14.25
CA ALA A 855 -18.70 -34.38 12.88
C ALA A 855 -18.26 -35.71 12.22
N ILE A 856 -16.96 -36.02 12.31
CA ILE A 856 -16.37 -37.26 11.75
C ILE A 856 -17.03 -38.50 12.40
N THR A 857 -17.17 -38.49 13.72
CA THR A 857 -17.79 -39.60 14.47
C THR A 857 -19.26 -39.84 14.05
N LYS A 858 -20.02 -38.75 13.86
CA LYS A 858 -21.40 -38.83 13.36
C LYS A 858 -21.46 -39.33 11.91
N LEU A 859 -20.51 -38.96 11.06
CA LEU A 859 -20.46 -39.33 9.64
C LEU A 859 -20.09 -40.80 9.44
N HIS A 860 -19.26 -41.39 10.28
CA HIS A 860 -18.74 -42.75 10.11
C HIS A 860 -19.82 -43.80 9.77
N PRO A 861 -20.85 -44.04 10.62
CA PRO A 861 -21.89 -45.05 10.32
C PRO A 861 -22.75 -44.70 9.11
N ILE A 862 -22.90 -43.41 8.82
CA ILE A 862 -23.67 -42.94 7.67
C ILE A 862 -22.93 -43.25 6.38
N VAL A 863 -21.67 -42.87 6.27
CA VAL A 863 -20.83 -43.10 5.07
C VAL A 863 -20.63 -44.61 4.86
N GLN A 864 -20.42 -45.38 5.92
CA GLN A 864 -20.33 -46.85 5.82
C GLN A 864 -21.58 -47.46 5.18
N ARG A 865 -22.77 -46.99 5.59
CA ARG A 865 -24.05 -47.40 4.99
C ARG A 865 -24.12 -46.98 3.53
N ARG A 866 -23.65 -45.76 3.16
CA ARG A 866 -23.65 -45.30 1.77
C ARG A 866 -22.71 -46.11 0.86
N VAL A 867 -21.57 -46.55 1.36
CA VAL A 867 -20.69 -47.49 0.64
C VAL A 867 -21.42 -48.81 0.31
N ALA A 868 -22.20 -49.32 1.26
CA ALA A 868 -22.96 -50.57 1.07
C ALA A 868 -24.12 -50.40 0.10
N THR A 869 -24.78 -49.21 0.06
CA THR A 869 -26.00 -48.98 -0.72
C THR A 869 -25.78 -48.29 -2.06
N ALA A 870 -24.61 -47.75 -2.35
CA ALA A 870 -24.34 -47.04 -3.60
C ALA A 870 -24.31 -48.02 -4.80
N THR A 871 -25.16 -47.74 -5.79
CA THR A 871 -25.29 -48.57 -7.03
C THR A 871 -24.30 -48.13 -8.13
N SER A 872 -23.98 -46.83 -8.20
CA SER A 872 -22.98 -46.29 -9.13
C SER A 872 -21.56 -46.57 -8.65
N PRO A 873 -20.69 -47.17 -9.49
CA PRO A 873 -19.28 -47.42 -9.13
C PRO A 873 -18.53 -46.15 -8.70
N THR A 874 -18.79 -45.00 -9.37
CA THR A 874 -18.14 -43.71 -9.08
C THR A 874 -18.58 -43.17 -7.72
N ILE A 875 -19.89 -43.25 -7.43
CA ILE A 875 -20.43 -42.78 -6.14
C ILE A 875 -20.00 -43.72 -5.00
N LYS A 876 -19.90 -45.02 -5.28
CA LYS A 876 -19.35 -45.98 -4.31
C LYS A 876 -17.88 -45.66 -4.00
N ALA A 877 -17.07 -45.39 -5.02
CA ALA A 877 -15.68 -44.99 -4.85
C ALA A 877 -15.53 -43.66 -4.06
N HIS A 878 -16.40 -42.68 -4.33
CA HIS A 878 -16.49 -41.45 -3.53
C HIS A 878 -16.67 -41.75 -2.04
N TYR A 879 -17.70 -42.52 -1.69
CA TYR A 879 -17.96 -42.85 -0.30
C TYR A 879 -16.88 -43.74 0.33
N GLN A 880 -16.24 -44.64 -0.44
CA GLN A 880 -15.08 -45.41 0.02
C GLN A 880 -13.90 -44.51 0.40
N LEU A 881 -13.64 -43.47 -0.40
CA LEU A 881 -12.57 -42.52 -0.12
C LEU A 881 -12.91 -41.68 1.12
N LEU A 882 -14.17 -41.22 1.28
CA LEU A 882 -14.59 -40.51 2.49
C LEU A 882 -14.45 -41.42 3.72
N LEU A 883 -14.89 -42.71 3.62
CA LEU A 883 -14.78 -43.66 4.72
C LEU A 883 -13.33 -43.89 5.14
N ALA A 884 -12.42 -44.06 4.18
CA ALA A 884 -11.03 -44.24 4.47
C ALA A 884 -10.41 -43.05 5.23
N LYS A 885 -10.80 -41.82 4.87
CA LYS A 885 -10.37 -40.60 5.57
C LYS A 885 -10.89 -40.55 6.99
N ILE A 886 -12.19 -40.85 7.17
CA ILE A 886 -12.85 -40.90 8.48
C ILE A 886 -12.18 -41.93 9.37
N GLU A 887 -11.97 -43.15 8.87
CA GLU A 887 -11.38 -44.26 9.63
C GLU A 887 -9.95 -43.97 10.03
N LYS A 888 -9.17 -43.29 9.15
CA LYS A 888 -7.81 -42.82 9.48
C LYS A 888 -7.84 -41.79 10.59
N ALA A 889 -8.73 -40.79 10.49
CA ALA A 889 -8.86 -39.74 11.52
C ALA A 889 -9.32 -40.28 12.89
N LEU A 890 -10.16 -41.32 12.88
CA LEU A 890 -10.62 -41.97 14.11
C LEU A 890 -9.65 -43.03 14.67
N GLY A 891 -8.49 -43.26 13.98
CA GLY A 891 -7.54 -44.29 14.41
C GLY A 891 -8.06 -45.74 14.22
N LEU A 892 -9.13 -45.95 13.43
CA LEU A 892 -9.71 -47.28 13.19
C LEU A 892 -8.95 -48.08 12.11
N LYS A 893 -8.16 -47.42 11.31
CA LYS A 893 -7.25 -48.04 10.34
C LYS A 893 -5.90 -47.29 10.40
N LYS A 894 -4.80 -48.03 10.33
CA LYS A 894 -3.45 -47.51 10.21
C LYS A 894 -3.14 -46.98 8.81
#